data_27fcc67e647fb55cfdbcc8af00cc3910
#
_entry.id   27fcc67e647fb55cfdbcc8af00cc3910
#
_cell.length_a   1.000
_cell.length_b   1.000
_cell.length_c   1.000
_cell.angle_alpha   90.00
_cell.angle_beta   90.00
_cell.angle_gamma   90.00
#
_symmetry.space_group_name_H-M   'P 1'
#
loop_
_entity.id
_entity.type
_entity.pdbx_description
1 polymer ?
#
loop_
_entity_poly.entity_id
_entity_poly.type
_entity_poly.pdbx_seq_one_letter_code
_entity_poly.pdbx_strand_id
1 'polypeptide(L)'
;TPGGLRIETIHAFSGRVLRRFPLEAGIAPGFSELDDDDAADIWDAAFRAMGRRVVRGDTALVEAARFAAEAGGGKGFEAVRALLPRRAAIQRYIANAGGIDTAVERLAREIGAPALGTADLLDKAMGADLPRKALKDLLGAVPTAKKSDAELATTLATVLSDAPAADRFAAYASLAFTKSGDPRKSNPYTAEALKQAPAVALFFQTKDVPQGSEIHRILAIAEALNAARLFERSAALLRLADTLFDEFDRRKRARAGLDFDDLIETTSRLLTREHAAEWVLWKLDGGISHILLDEAQDTSPAQWKILTALTADIFSGHGAVRDERRTLFVVGDRKQSIYSFQGADPEFFLLQKQGFIDNAETAKLDHEIPSLAMSFRSSPEVLDYVDTVFDTDVFTPDAPFTVAPPDAADVMRHTSFRRDQPGSVELWPLEPKTDVTPAEPWAAPQGQESAASPKARLANRIAKFIRREIETGAVVWEKKQQRPCRPGDFLILVRGRTGGLFDGILQALKRENIPVAGADRIQLLDSLAVQDLLNLVRFALCPEDDLALAEILKGPFGGLDDEQLFAIANPRQGRLWPAVQDAKLPITAFLENVLERRHQSPFEFLTHALERGVGLPRPGWELILSRFGGPA
;
A
#
# COMPACT_ATOMS: atom_id res chain seq x y z
N THR A 1 -18.90 -23.56 34.31
CA THR A 1 -19.42 -22.22 34.65
C THR A 1 -20.48 -21.82 33.63
N PRO A 2 -21.65 -21.29 34.06
CA PRO A 2 -22.60 -20.71 33.10
C PRO A 2 -21.93 -19.57 32.35
N GLY A 3 -21.71 -19.75 31.04
CA GLY A 3 -21.11 -18.74 30.18
C GLY A 3 -19.78 -19.12 29.49
N GLY A 4 -19.13 -20.23 29.88
CA GLY A 4 -17.87 -20.68 29.25
C GLY A 4 -16.68 -19.74 29.44
N LEU A 5 -15.53 -20.08 28.83
CA LEU A 5 -14.37 -19.19 28.71
C LEU A 5 -14.68 -18.08 27.71
N ARG A 6 -14.32 -16.85 28.06
CA ARG A 6 -14.42 -15.71 27.15
C ARG A 6 -13.16 -15.65 26.28
N ILE A 7 -13.24 -16.24 25.10
CA ILE A 7 -12.18 -16.16 24.10
C ILE A 7 -12.68 -15.22 23.01
N GLU A 8 -12.07 -14.06 22.89
CA GLU A 8 -12.48 -13.02 21.96
C GLU A 8 -11.27 -12.22 21.46
N THR A 9 -11.40 -11.62 20.30
CA THR A 9 -10.39 -10.68 19.80
C THR A 9 -10.45 -9.38 20.61
N ILE A 10 -9.36 -8.60 20.61
CA ILE A 10 -9.34 -7.28 21.28
C ILE A 10 -10.43 -6.37 20.67
N HIS A 11 -10.75 -6.50 19.37
CA HIS A 11 -11.84 -5.77 18.72
C HIS A 11 -13.21 -6.17 19.26
N ALA A 12 -13.48 -7.46 19.37
CA ALA A 12 -14.75 -7.94 19.95
C ALA A 12 -14.92 -7.53 21.42
N PHE A 13 -13.82 -7.58 22.19
CA PHE A 13 -13.78 -7.03 23.54
C PHE A 13 -14.13 -5.55 23.57
N SER A 14 -13.48 -4.75 22.71
CA SER A 14 -13.70 -3.31 22.59
C SER A 14 -15.15 -3.00 22.22
N GLY A 15 -15.71 -3.68 21.21
CA GLY A 15 -17.11 -3.53 20.82
C GLY A 15 -18.07 -3.82 21.98
N ARG A 16 -17.79 -4.87 22.77
CA ARG A 16 -18.59 -5.23 23.96
C ARG A 16 -18.49 -4.17 25.06
N VAL A 17 -17.30 -3.65 25.34
CA VAL A 17 -17.08 -2.57 26.32
C VAL A 17 -17.84 -1.31 25.90
N LEU A 18 -17.71 -0.90 24.64
CA LEU A 18 -18.37 0.29 24.12
C LEU A 18 -19.90 0.18 24.10
N ARG A 19 -20.45 -1.01 23.83
CA ARG A 19 -21.91 -1.24 23.97
C ARG A 19 -22.40 -1.15 25.41
N ARG A 20 -21.53 -1.46 26.38
CA ARG A 20 -21.86 -1.36 27.82
C ARG A 20 -21.73 0.06 28.35
N PHE A 21 -20.82 0.87 27.80
CA PHE A 21 -20.49 2.21 28.28
C PHE A 21 -20.51 3.27 27.15
N PRO A 22 -21.59 3.35 26.36
CA PRO A 22 -21.60 4.22 25.18
C PRO A 22 -21.55 5.71 25.55
N LEU A 23 -22.20 6.10 26.65
CA LEU A 23 -22.26 7.49 27.08
C LEU A 23 -20.89 7.98 27.58
N GLU A 24 -20.24 7.16 28.40
CA GLU A 24 -18.88 7.44 28.90
C GLU A 24 -17.85 7.49 27.76
N ALA A 25 -18.05 6.66 26.73
CA ALA A 25 -17.24 6.67 25.51
C ALA A 25 -17.55 7.87 24.59
N GLY A 26 -18.69 8.56 24.78
CA GLY A 26 -19.13 9.66 23.93
C GLY A 26 -19.59 9.22 22.54
N ILE A 27 -20.19 8.02 22.45
CA ILE A 27 -20.69 7.44 21.19
C ILE A 27 -22.20 7.20 21.27
N ALA A 28 -22.83 7.00 20.11
CA ALA A 28 -24.25 6.70 20.04
C ALA A 28 -24.56 5.34 20.66
N PRO A 29 -25.54 5.23 21.59
CA PRO A 29 -26.05 3.93 22.01
C PRO A 29 -26.61 3.17 20.81
N GLY A 30 -26.26 1.92 20.65
CA GLY A 30 -26.70 1.12 19.49
C GLY A 30 -25.92 1.39 18.20
N PHE A 31 -24.69 1.82 18.29
CA PHE A 31 -23.79 1.95 17.13
C PHE A 31 -23.66 0.62 16.36
N SER A 32 -23.46 0.72 15.05
CA SER A 32 -23.13 -0.40 14.17
C SER A 32 -21.62 -0.52 13.99
N GLU A 33 -21.13 -1.75 13.95
CA GLU A 33 -19.76 -2.03 13.50
C GLU A 33 -19.78 -2.03 11.97
N LEU A 34 -18.89 -1.20 11.39
CA LEU A 34 -18.72 -1.08 9.94
C LEU A 34 -17.70 -2.14 9.50
N ASP A 35 -18.05 -2.92 8.51
CA ASP A 35 -17.12 -3.80 7.84
C ASP A 35 -16.26 -3.03 6.81
N ASP A 36 -15.33 -3.75 6.15
CA ASP A 36 -14.42 -3.16 5.17
C ASP A 36 -15.17 -2.55 3.95
N ASP A 37 -16.29 -3.15 3.55
CA ASP A 37 -17.09 -2.70 2.40
C ASP A 37 -17.89 -1.44 2.76
N ASP A 38 -18.51 -1.41 3.93
CA ASP A 38 -19.17 -0.22 4.48
C ASP A 38 -18.19 0.95 4.62
N ALA A 39 -17.01 0.67 5.17
CA ALA A 39 -15.96 1.68 5.33
C ALA A 39 -15.47 2.19 3.97
N ALA A 40 -15.33 1.34 2.97
CA ALA A 40 -14.95 1.72 1.60
C ALA A 40 -16.01 2.62 0.96
N ASP A 41 -17.30 2.31 1.10
CA ASP A 41 -18.40 3.13 0.57
C ASP A 41 -18.43 4.53 1.20
N ILE A 42 -18.21 4.61 2.51
CA ILE A 42 -18.13 5.90 3.23
C ILE A 42 -16.92 6.68 2.77
N TRP A 43 -15.78 6.02 2.58
CA TRP A 43 -14.55 6.62 2.07
C TRP A 43 -14.75 7.22 0.68
N ASP A 44 -15.35 6.48 -0.25
CA ASP A 44 -15.63 6.94 -1.60
C ASP A 44 -16.60 8.13 -1.62
N ALA A 45 -17.59 8.11 -0.73
CA ALA A 45 -18.51 9.24 -0.58
C ALA A 45 -17.81 10.48 0.02
N ALA A 46 -16.87 10.30 0.95
CA ALA A 46 -16.03 11.37 1.49
C ALA A 46 -15.10 11.95 0.42
N PHE A 47 -14.47 11.08 -0.36
CA PHE A 47 -13.60 11.46 -1.47
C PHE A 47 -14.34 12.30 -2.52
N ARG A 48 -15.54 11.86 -2.94
CA ARG A 48 -16.40 12.64 -3.83
C ARG A 48 -16.80 13.99 -3.25
N ALA A 49 -17.03 14.07 -1.93
CA ALA A 49 -17.36 15.34 -1.26
C ALA A 49 -16.16 16.31 -1.25
N MET A 50 -14.96 15.81 -0.98
CA MET A 50 -13.71 16.57 -1.08
C MET A 50 -13.51 17.09 -2.51
N GLY A 51 -13.69 16.24 -3.52
CA GLY A 51 -13.60 16.63 -4.93
C GLY A 51 -14.54 17.78 -5.30
N ARG A 52 -15.78 17.78 -4.78
CA ARG A 52 -16.72 18.90 -4.97
C ARG A 52 -16.24 20.21 -4.31
N ARG A 53 -15.52 20.14 -3.17
CA ARG A 53 -14.90 21.34 -2.56
C ARG A 53 -13.78 21.90 -3.43
N VAL A 54 -12.93 21.01 -4.00
CA VAL A 54 -11.89 21.41 -4.96
C VAL A 54 -12.51 22.14 -6.16
N VAL A 55 -13.56 21.57 -6.78
CA VAL A 55 -14.25 22.17 -7.92
C VAL A 55 -14.91 23.52 -7.57
N ARG A 56 -15.36 23.71 -6.33
CA ARG A 56 -15.93 24.98 -5.84
C ARG A 56 -14.88 26.04 -5.53
N GLY A 57 -13.60 25.74 -5.68
CA GLY A 57 -12.52 26.71 -5.55
C GLY A 57 -11.99 26.92 -4.13
N ASP A 58 -12.07 25.89 -3.26
CA ASP A 58 -11.38 25.91 -1.96
C ASP A 58 -9.86 25.97 -2.22
N THR A 59 -9.27 27.16 -2.03
CA THR A 59 -7.92 27.48 -2.50
C THR A 59 -6.86 26.51 -1.97
N ALA A 60 -6.91 26.19 -0.67
CA ALA A 60 -5.94 25.29 -0.05
C ALA A 60 -6.06 23.86 -0.61
N LEU A 61 -7.28 23.40 -0.88
CA LEU A 61 -7.53 22.08 -1.46
C LEU A 61 -7.22 22.04 -2.95
N VAL A 62 -7.45 23.11 -3.70
CA VAL A 62 -7.08 23.20 -5.13
C VAL A 62 -5.58 23.06 -5.30
N GLU A 63 -4.78 23.77 -4.51
CA GLU A 63 -3.33 23.66 -4.54
C GLU A 63 -2.87 22.25 -4.16
N ALA A 64 -3.39 21.71 -3.05
CA ALA A 64 -3.05 20.35 -2.62
C ALA A 64 -3.42 19.29 -3.66
N ALA A 65 -4.60 19.40 -4.28
CA ALA A 65 -5.05 18.50 -5.34
C ALA A 65 -4.18 18.59 -6.60
N ARG A 66 -3.73 19.81 -6.96
CA ARG A 66 -2.79 20.01 -8.07
C ARG A 66 -1.48 19.27 -7.81
N PHE A 67 -0.86 19.44 -6.65
CA PHE A 67 0.37 18.73 -6.28
C PHE A 67 0.18 17.20 -6.30
N ALA A 68 -0.96 16.71 -5.81
CA ALA A 68 -1.27 15.28 -5.86
C ALA A 68 -1.42 14.77 -7.31
N ALA A 69 -2.03 15.56 -8.20
CA ALA A 69 -2.20 15.21 -9.61
C ALA A 69 -0.86 15.23 -10.37
N GLU A 70 -0.02 16.22 -10.15
CA GLU A 70 1.32 16.36 -10.75
C GLU A 70 2.27 15.22 -10.31
N ALA A 71 2.11 14.71 -9.08
CA ALA A 71 2.93 13.61 -8.56
C ALA A 71 2.64 12.24 -9.20
N GLY A 72 1.69 12.13 -10.14
CA GLY A 72 1.40 10.90 -10.87
C GLY A 72 -0.09 10.57 -11.06
N GLY A 73 -0.94 11.57 -11.25
CA GLY A 73 -2.36 11.38 -11.51
C GLY A 73 -3.09 10.69 -10.34
N GLY A 74 -3.79 9.56 -10.62
CA GLY A 74 -4.51 8.80 -9.59
C GLY A 74 -3.66 8.35 -8.39
N LYS A 75 -2.36 8.11 -8.58
CA LYS A 75 -1.44 7.65 -7.52
C LYS A 75 -1.28 8.65 -6.37
N GLY A 76 -1.40 9.96 -6.63
CA GLY A 76 -1.35 10.97 -5.57
C GLY A 76 -2.52 10.84 -4.58
N PHE A 77 -3.69 10.48 -5.06
CA PHE A 77 -4.87 10.24 -4.23
C PHE A 77 -4.85 8.86 -3.56
N GLU A 78 -4.26 7.85 -4.20
CA GLU A 78 -3.99 6.55 -3.57
C GLU A 78 -3.06 6.70 -2.36
N ALA A 79 -2.09 7.63 -2.42
CA ALA A 79 -1.23 7.94 -1.29
C ALA A 79 -2.02 8.45 -0.06
N VAL A 80 -3.09 9.23 -0.26
CA VAL A 80 -3.96 9.65 0.85
C VAL A 80 -4.70 8.45 1.46
N ARG A 81 -5.19 7.52 0.63
CA ARG A 81 -5.82 6.28 1.11
C ARG A 81 -4.85 5.42 1.91
N ALA A 82 -3.58 5.36 1.48
CA ALA A 82 -2.54 4.63 2.20
C ALA A 82 -2.21 5.21 3.60
N LEU A 83 -2.64 6.43 3.90
CA LEU A 83 -2.51 7.04 5.23
C LEU A 83 -3.64 6.63 6.19
N LEU A 84 -4.72 6.01 5.71
CA LEU A 84 -5.89 5.64 6.51
C LEU A 84 -5.55 4.81 7.76
N PRO A 85 -4.67 3.80 7.72
CA PRO A 85 -4.27 3.06 8.92
C PRO A 85 -3.54 3.90 9.98
N ARG A 86 -3.05 5.09 9.60
CA ARG A 86 -2.37 6.05 10.48
C ARG A 86 -3.25 7.26 10.83
N ARG A 87 -4.54 7.23 10.48
CA ARG A 87 -5.49 8.34 10.67
C ARG A 87 -5.42 8.93 12.07
N ALA A 88 -5.57 8.13 13.10
CA ALA A 88 -5.56 8.59 14.49
C ALA A 88 -4.25 9.29 14.89
N ALA A 89 -3.10 8.84 14.37
CA ALA A 89 -1.81 9.47 14.63
C ALA A 89 -1.70 10.82 13.91
N ILE A 90 -2.16 10.91 12.66
CA ILE A 90 -2.17 12.15 11.86
C ILE A 90 -3.10 13.17 12.49
N GLN A 91 -4.33 12.78 12.85
CA GLN A 91 -5.28 13.67 13.52
C GLN A 91 -4.74 14.19 14.86
N ARG A 92 -4.07 13.35 15.66
CA ARG A 92 -3.38 13.79 16.88
C ARG A 92 -2.24 14.77 16.60
N TYR A 93 -1.44 14.54 15.55
CA TYR A 93 -0.37 15.45 15.16
C TYR A 93 -0.93 16.84 14.83
N ILE A 94 -2.02 16.91 14.05
CA ILE A 94 -2.71 18.14 13.67
C ILE A 94 -3.32 18.82 14.91
N ALA A 95 -4.01 18.07 15.74
CA ALA A 95 -4.64 18.60 16.96
C ALA A 95 -3.60 19.16 17.95
N ASN A 96 -2.48 18.43 18.17
CA ASN A 96 -1.39 18.87 19.05
C ASN A 96 -0.65 20.11 18.52
N ALA A 97 -0.70 20.34 17.21
CA ALA A 97 -0.14 21.54 16.60
C ALA A 97 -1.08 22.76 16.69
N GLY A 98 -2.36 22.55 17.04
CA GLY A 98 -3.38 23.61 17.10
C GLY A 98 -4.13 23.83 15.78
N GLY A 99 -4.05 22.88 14.85
CA GLY A 99 -4.75 22.90 13.56
C GLY A 99 -3.85 22.62 12.38
N ILE A 100 -4.46 22.48 11.19
CA ILE A 100 -3.75 22.06 9.98
C ILE A 100 -2.67 23.05 9.53
N ASP A 101 -2.90 24.35 9.62
CA ASP A 101 -1.91 25.34 9.17
C ASP A 101 -0.66 25.33 10.05
N THR A 102 -0.85 25.31 11.37
CA THR A 102 0.26 25.20 12.32
C THR A 102 0.97 23.85 12.26
N ALA A 103 0.25 22.77 11.92
CA ALA A 103 0.86 21.46 11.66
C ALA A 103 1.75 21.48 10.41
N VAL A 104 1.31 22.16 9.35
CA VAL A 104 2.11 22.35 8.13
C VAL A 104 3.36 23.21 8.40
N GLU A 105 3.23 24.29 9.18
CA GLU A 105 4.38 25.11 9.59
C GLU A 105 5.37 24.32 10.45
N ARG A 106 4.88 23.47 11.34
CA ARG A 106 5.71 22.56 12.12
C ARG A 106 6.43 21.54 11.23
N LEU A 107 5.73 20.96 10.27
CA LEU A 107 6.29 20.03 9.28
C LEU A 107 7.41 20.70 8.47
N ALA A 108 7.23 21.98 8.05
CA ALA A 108 8.27 22.74 7.35
C ALA A 108 9.57 22.83 8.15
N ARG A 109 9.46 23.08 9.45
CA ARG A 109 10.61 23.15 10.37
C ARG A 109 11.26 21.79 10.58
N GLU A 110 10.49 20.73 10.73
CA GLU A 110 11.00 19.37 10.93
C GLU A 110 11.73 18.83 9.67
N ILE A 111 11.26 19.16 8.47
CA ILE A 111 11.89 18.79 7.20
C ILE A 111 13.12 19.71 6.90
N GLY A 112 13.21 20.88 7.54
CA GLY A 112 14.18 21.91 7.16
C GLY A 112 13.85 22.55 5.80
N ALA A 113 12.55 22.72 5.51
CA ALA A 113 12.10 23.28 4.24
C ALA A 113 12.60 24.73 4.08
N PRO A 114 13.12 25.10 2.88
CA PRO A 114 13.52 26.47 2.60
C PRO A 114 12.30 27.40 2.58
N ALA A 115 12.54 28.69 2.80
CA ALA A 115 11.48 29.71 2.77
C ALA A 115 10.83 29.88 1.38
N LEU A 116 11.55 29.52 0.33
CA LEU A 116 11.08 29.59 -1.06
C LEU A 116 10.56 28.22 -1.51
N GLY A 117 9.47 28.18 -2.27
CA GLY A 117 8.98 26.99 -2.92
C GLY A 117 9.88 26.52 -4.07
N THR A 118 9.59 25.32 -4.57
CA THR A 118 10.38 24.69 -5.66
C THR A 118 10.50 25.58 -6.88
N ALA A 119 9.44 26.24 -7.32
CA ALA A 119 9.44 27.11 -8.50
C ALA A 119 10.34 28.34 -8.27
N ASP A 120 10.15 29.03 -7.15
CA ASP A 120 10.89 30.24 -6.81
C ASP A 120 12.39 29.96 -6.61
N LEU A 121 12.72 28.80 -6.01
CA LEU A 121 14.11 28.35 -5.87
C LEU A 121 14.78 28.13 -7.24
N LEU A 122 14.06 27.50 -8.18
CA LEU A 122 14.57 27.29 -9.53
C LEU A 122 14.76 28.60 -10.27
N ASP A 123 13.77 29.50 -10.20
CA ASP A 123 13.83 30.82 -10.85
C ASP A 123 14.97 31.66 -10.29
N LYS A 124 15.15 31.67 -8.99
CA LYS A 124 16.26 32.34 -8.32
C LYS A 124 17.62 31.74 -8.74
N ALA A 125 17.75 30.42 -8.65
CA ALA A 125 18.98 29.69 -8.92
C ALA A 125 19.44 29.81 -10.37
N MET A 126 18.51 29.81 -11.32
CA MET A 126 18.78 29.88 -12.77
C MET A 126 18.63 31.31 -13.32
N GLY A 127 18.17 32.25 -12.51
CA GLY A 127 18.03 33.67 -12.82
C GLY A 127 19.13 34.54 -12.19
N ALA A 128 18.79 35.13 -11.04
CA ALA A 128 19.65 36.13 -10.38
C ALA A 128 20.97 35.55 -9.86
N ASP A 129 20.95 34.31 -9.36
CA ASP A 129 22.14 33.69 -8.75
C ASP A 129 23.02 32.95 -9.76
N LEU A 130 22.64 32.88 -11.05
CA LEU A 130 23.43 32.21 -12.08
C LEU A 130 24.59 33.10 -12.54
N PRO A 131 25.85 32.66 -12.47
CA PRO A 131 27.01 33.45 -12.92
C PRO A 131 27.13 33.47 -14.46
N ARG A 132 26.09 34.03 -15.13
CA ARG A 132 25.91 33.96 -16.60
C ARG A 132 27.13 34.44 -17.40
N LYS A 133 27.78 35.52 -16.95
CA LYS A 133 28.97 36.05 -17.66
C LYS A 133 30.10 35.03 -17.63
N ALA A 134 30.44 34.53 -16.45
CA ALA A 134 31.53 33.57 -16.28
C ALA A 134 31.26 32.24 -17.00
N LEU A 135 30.02 31.78 -17.00
CA LEU A 135 29.62 30.55 -17.73
C LEU A 135 29.66 30.77 -19.26
N LYS A 136 29.34 31.97 -19.77
CA LYS A 136 29.49 32.31 -21.19
C LYS A 136 30.96 32.36 -21.62
N ASP A 137 31.80 32.97 -20.79
CA ASP A 137 33.24 33.04 -21.05
C ASP A 137 33.85 31.63 -21.06
N LEU A 138 33.42 30.77 -20.13
CA LEU A 138 33.84 29.37 -20.08
C LEU A 138 33.36 28.57 -21.29
N LEU A 139 32.09 28.73 -21.71
CA LEU A 139 31.56 28.08 -22.91
C LEU A 139 32.35 28.40 -24.16
N GLY A 140 32.81 29.66 -24.30
CA GLY A 140 33.63 30.09 -25.42
C GLY A 140 35.07 29.54 -25.38
N ALA A 141 35.55 29.11 -24.22
CA ALA A 141 36.91 28.63 -24.02
C ALA A 141 37.05 27.09 -23.98
N VAL A 142 35.97 26.35 -23.74
CA VAL A 142 35.96 24.86 -23.66
C VAL A 142 36.12 24.26 -25.06
N PRO A 143 37.14 23.39 -25.29
CA PRO A 143 37.31 22.73 -26.58
C PRO A 143 36.22 21.69 -26.82
N THR A 144 35.78 21.49 -28.06
CA THR A 144 34.73 20.56 -28.41
C THR A 144 35.21 19.29 -29.14
N ALA A 145 36.52 19.12 -29.25
CA ALA A 145 37.12 18.00 -29.99
C ALA A 145 36.91 16.62 -29.31
N LYS A 146 36.80 16.60 -27.99
CA LYS A 146 36.52 15.36 -27.23
C LYS A 146 35.07 15.30 -26.80
N LYS A 147 34.50 14.10 -26.80
CA LYS A 147 33.08 13.86 -26.50
C LYS A 147 32.63 14.44 -25.15
N SER A 148 33.41 14.23 -24.09
CA SER A 148 33.06 14.76 -22.76
C SER A 148 33.08 16.30 -22.70
N ASP A 149 34.00 16.93 -23.39
CA ASP A 149 34.12 18.39 -23.43
C ASP A 149 33.02 18.99 -24.32
N ALA A 150 32.64 18.31 -25.40
CA ALA A 150 31.49 18.68 -26.23
C ALA A 150 30.15 18.52 -25.45
N GLU A 151 30.01 17.48 -24.63
CA GLU A 151 28.87 17.30 -23.72
C GLU A 151 28.83 18.43 -22.67
N LEU A 152 29.95 18.81 -22.09
CA LEU A 152 30.03 19.96 -21.18
C LEU A 152 29.59 21.26 -21.88
N ALA A 153 30.10 21.53 -23.09
CA ALA A 153 29.74 22.73 -23.87
C ALA A 153 28.23 22.74 -24.19
N THR A 154 27.67 21.60 -24.58
CA THR A 154 26.22 21.45 -24.84
C THR A 154 25.39 21.70 -23.56
N THR A 155 25.84 21.18 -22.43
CA THR A 155 25.19 21.38 -21.13
C THR A 155 25.21 22.86 -20.74
N LEU A 156 26.35 23.54 -20.87
CA LEU A 156 26.49 24.98 -20.60
C LEU A 156 25.61 25.84 -21.54
N ALA A 157 25.50 25.46 -22.82
CA ALA A 157 24.61 26.13 -23.76
C ALA A 157 23.13 26.00 -23.31
N THR A 158 22.71 24.82 -22.88
CA THR A 158 21.35 24.59 -22.34
C THR A 158 21.11 25.41 -21.08
N VAL A 159 22.05 25.44 -20.14
CA VAL A 159 21.99 26.25 -18.91
C VAL A 159 21.81 27.74 -19.20
N LEU A 160 22.45 28.25 -20.25
CA LEU A 160 22.42 29.65 -20.67
C LEU A 160 21.25 30.00 -21.60
N SER A 161 20.49 29.03 -22.08
CA SER A 161 19.36 29.22 -22.99
C SER A 161 18.14 29.86 -22.28
N ASP A 162 17.08 30.11 -23.05
CA ASP A 162 15.77 30.58 -22.53
C ASP A 162 14.80 29.45 -22.22
N ALA A 163 15.30 28.21 -22.11
CA ALA A 163 14.48 27.05 -21.68
C ALA A 163 13.94 27.24 -20.25
N PRO A 164 12.88 26.51 -19.86
CA PRO A 164 12.33 26.54 -18.51
C PRO A 164 13.42 26.35 -17.44
N ALA A 165 13.29 27.04 -16.29
CA ALA A 165 14.29 26.98 -15.22
C ALA A 165 14.55 25.55 -14.72
N ALA A 166 13.52 24.70 -14.72
CA ALA A 166 13.63 23.28 -14.35
C ALA A 166 14.54 22.50 -15.31
N ASP A 167 14.38 22.68 -16.62
CA ASP A 167 15.17 21.97 -17.64
C ASP A 167 16.61 22.45 -17.62
N ARG A 168 16.81 23.76 -17.45
CA ARG A 168 18.13 24.38 -17.29
C ARG A 168 18.85 23.89 -16.05
N PHE A 169 18.14 23.78 -14.93
CA PHE A 169 18.70 23.23 -13.69
C PHE A 169 18.99 21.73 -13.81
N ALA A 170 18.14 20.96 -14.47
CA ALA A 170 18.39 19.53 -14.72
C ALA A 170 19.68 19.32 -15.54
N ALA A 171 19.89 20.13 -16.59
CA ALA A 171 21.11 20.13 -17.33
C ALA A 171 22.32 20.51 -16.43
N TYR A 172 22.19 21.56 -15.62
CA TYR A 172 23.23 22.02 -14.72
C TYR A 172 23.57 20.98 -13.64
N ALA A 173 22.58 20.36 -13.03
CA ALA A 173 22.73 19.29 -12.04
C ALA A 173 23.48 18.08 -12.61
N SER A 174 23.36 17.80 -13.90
CA SER A 174 24.12 16.73 -14.57
C SER A 174 25.64 16.88 -14.51
N LEU A 175 26.14 18.08 -14.23
CA LEU A 175 27.56 18.32 -14.01
C LEU A 175 28.03 17.87 -12.62
N ALA A 176 27.16 17.82 -11.65
CA ALA A 176 27.44 17.41 -10.26
C ALA A 176 26.99 15.95 -9.96
N PHE A 177 25.98 15.48 -10.65
CA PHE A 177 25.36 14.16 -10.39
C PHE A 177 25.50 13.21 -11.58
N THR A 178 25.49 11.91 -11.27
CA THR A 178 25.37 10.82 -12.26
C THR A 178 23.90 10.63 -12.68
N LYS A 179 23.65 9.79 -13.69
CA LYS A 179 22.28 9.43 -14.09
C LYS A 179 21.48 8.70 -12.98
N SER A 180 22.16 8.07 -12.03
CA SER A 180 21.56 7.43 -10.86
C SER A 180 21.26 8.41 -9.72
N GLY A 181 21.67 9.68 -9.84
CA GLY A 181 21.46 10.70 -8.80
C GLY A 181 22.58 10.79 -7.76
N ASP A 182 23.61 9.96 -7.88
CA ASP A 182 24.76 10.01 -6.98
C ASP A 182 25.72 11.16 -7.36
N PRO A 183 26.42 11.79 -6.40
CA PRO A 183 27.45 12.76 -6.69
C PRO A 183 28.55 12.17 -7.62
N ARG A 184 28.98 12.94 -8.61
CA ARG A 184 30.03 12.49 -9.52
C ARG A 184 31.37 12.35 -8.81
N LYS A 185 32.06 11.23 -9.07
CA LYS A 185 33.44 10.98 -8.61
C LYS A 185 34.49 11.39 -9.62
N SER A 186 34.09 11.78 -10.85
CA SER A 186 34.97 12.19 -11.95
C SER A 186 34.56 13.54 -12.50
N ASN A 187 35.54 14.37 -12.83
CA ASN A 187 35.31 15.69 -13.39
C ASN A 187 34.54 15.60 -14.73
N PRO A 188 33.62 16.53 -15.02
CA PRO A 188 32.87 16.56 -16.29
C PRO A 188 33.68 17.16 -17.46
N TYR A 189 35.01 17.27 -17.34
CA TYR A 189 35.92 17.83 -18.32
C TYR A 189 37.20 17.00 -18.44
N THR A 190 37.90 17.14 -19.56
CA THR A 190 39.18 16.46 -19.81
C THR A 190 40.40 17.28 -19.37
N ALA A 191 41.59 16.63 -19.34
CA ALA A 191 42.84 17.32 -19.11
C ALA A 191 43.16 18.36 -20.19
N GLU A 192 42.66 18.20 -21.42
CA GLU A 192 42.78 19.16 -22.51
C GLU A 192 41.95 20.42 -22.24
N ALA A 193 40.70 20.24 -21.84
CA ALA A 193 39.83 21.35 -21.44
C ALA A 193 40.42 22.10 -20.25
N LEU A 194 41.08 21.41 -19.30
CA LEU A 194 41.74 22.03 -18.16
C LEU A 194 42.92 22.91 -18.60
N LYS A 195 43.69 22.49 -19.64
CA LYS A 195 44.81 23.28 -20.16
C LYS A 195 44.34 24.52 -20.90
N GLN A 196 43.29 24.41 -21.74
CA GLN A 196 42.78 25.50 -22.57
C GLN A 196 41.90 26.48 -21.79
N ALA A 197 41.13 25.98 -20.82
CA ALA A 197 40.23 26.75 -19.98
C ALA A 197 40.44 26.40 -18.49
N PRO A 198 41.52 26.86 -17.84
CA PRO A 198 41.82 26.49 -16.44
C PRO A 198 40.71 26.83 -15.46
N ALA A 199 39.87 27.80 -15.76
CA ALA A 199 38.72 28.19 -14.99
C ALA A 199 37.69 27.03 -14.82
N VAL A 200 37.68 26.01 -15.72
CA VAL A 200 36.77 24.87 -15.63
C VAL A 200 36.92 24.10 -14.30
N ALA A 201 38.13 24.04 -13.75
CA ALA A 201 38.40 23.42 -12.46
C ALA A 201 37.80 24.20 -11.30
N LEU A 202 37.86 25.51 -11.32
CA LEU A 202 37.28 26.37 -10.29
C LEU A 202 35.75 26.19 -10.19
N PHE A 203 35.09 25.92 -11.34
CA PHE A 203 33.65 25.75 -11.42
C PHE A 203 33.21 24.31 -11.16
N PHE A 204 33.87 23.33 -11.79
CA PHE A 204 33.30 21.96 -11.93
C PHE A 204 34.22 20.84 -11.44
N GLN A 205 35.16 21.14 -10.56
CA GLN A 205 35.94 20.09 -9.89
C GLN A 205 35.07 19.29 -8.94
N THR A 206 35.05 17.96 -9.11
CA THR A 206 34.19 17.03 -8.32
C THR A 206 34.94 16.32 -7.19
N LYS A 207 36.29 16.32 -7.21
CA LYS A 207 37.11 15.86 -6.08
C LYS A 207 37.58 17.05 -5.28
N ASP A 208 37.58 16.93 -3.95
CA ASP A 208 37.97 18.00 -3.03
C ASP A 208 37.32 19.34 -3.43
N VAL A 209 35.99 19.29 -3.53
CA VAL A 209 35.15 20.38 -4.07
C VAL A 209 35.46 21.68 -3.33
N PRO A 210 36.01 22.71 -4.01
CA PRO A 210 36.35 23.97 -3.36
C PRO A 210 35.08 24.65 -2.81
N GLN A 211 35.16 25.19 -1.61
CA GLN A 211 34.08 25.98 -1.03
C GLN A 211 33.81 27.19 -1.94
N GLY A 212 32.53 27.40 -2.31
CA GLY A 212 32.14 28.49 -3.23
C GLY A 212 32.24 28.14 -4.72
N SER A 213 32.60 26.88 -5.09
CA SER A 213 32.55 26.44 -6.50
C SER A 213 31.11 26.25 -6.97
N GLU A 214 30.89 26.22 -8.29
CA GLU A 214 29.56 25.97 -8.87
C GLU A 214 29.05 24.55 -8.54
N ILE A 215 29.90 23.55 -8.44
CA ILE A 215 29.52 22.23 -7.98
C ILE A 215 28.93 22.29 -6.56
N HIS A 216 29.61 23.02 -5.65
CA HIS A 216 29.10 23.18 -4.28
C HIS A 216 27.72 23.90 -4.28
N ARG A 217 27.57 24.94 -5.12
CA ARG A 217 26.28 25.64 -5.29
C ARG A 217 25.21 24.74 -5.87
N ILE A 218 25.52 23.94 -6.90
CA ILE A 218 24.58 22.98 -7.50
C ILE A 218 24.11 21.96 -6.46
N LEU A 219 25.01 21.40 -5.65
CA LEU A 219 24.70 20.45 -4.60
C LEU A 219 23.77 21.07 -3.55
N ALA A 220 24.08 22.28 -3.08
CA ALA A 220 23.25 22.99 -2.10
C ALA A 220 21.84 23.31 -2.64
N ILE A 221 21.74 23.74 -3.92
CA ILE A 221 20.43 23.98 -4.55
C ILE A 221 19.66 22.67 -4.72
N ALA A 222 20.31 21.57 -5.11
CA ALA A 222 19.66 20.29 -5.25
C ALA A 222 19.10 19.78 -3.92
N GLU A 223 19.83 19.96 -2.82
CA GLU A 223 19.38 19.63 -1.47
C GLU A 223 18.17 20.49 -1.06
N ALA A 224 18.26 21.82 -1.27
CA ALA A 224 17.16 22.73 -0.99
C ALA A 224 15.91 22.40 -1.83
N LEU A 225 16.05 22.05 -3.10
CA LEU A 225 14.95 21.63 -3.97
C LEU A 225 14.33 20.31 -3.51
N ASN A 226 15.13 19.35 -3.04
CA ASN A 226 14.61 18.10 -2.51
C ASN A 226 13.81 18.34 -1.22
N ALA A 227 14.32 19.18 -0.32
CA ALA A 227 13.59 19.57 0.89
C ALA A 227 12.28 20.32 0.57
N ALA A 228 12.31 21.27 -0.37
CA ALA A 228 11.12 21.99 -0.82
C ALA A 228 10.08 21.05 -1.43
N ARG A 229 10.47 20.17 -2.34
CA ARG A 229 9.57 19.18 -2.97
C ARG A 229 8.99 18.21 -1.96
N LEU A 230 9.80 17.71 -1.01
CA LEU A 230 9.34 16.85 0.05
C LEU A 230 8.30 17.56 0.91
N PHE A 231 8.58 18.81 1.30
CA PHE A 231 7.65 19.62 2.07
C PHE A 231 6.34 19.89 1.31
N GLU A 232 6.40 20.38 0.08
CA GLU A 232 5.21 20.69 -0.73
C GLU A 232 4.29 19.49 -0.90
N ARG A 233 4.88 18.32 -1.21
CA ARG A 233 4.13 17.06 -1.33
C ARG A 233 3.53 16.59 -0.01
N SER A 234 4.31 16.65 1.06
CA SER A 234 3.87 16.22 2.38
C SER A 234 2.79 17.15 2.94
N ALA A 235 2.93 18.46 2.75
CA ALA A 235 1.93 19.46 3.12
C ALA A 235 0.62 19.26 2.34
N ALA A 236 0.72 19.01 1.02
CA ALA A 236 -0.44 18.70 0.19
C ALA A 236 -1.17 17.45 0.66
N LEU A 237 -0.43 16.35 0.91
CA LEU A 237 -1.00 15.10 1.43
C LEU A 237 -1.64 15.30 2.80
N LEU A 238 -1.01 16.06 3.70
CA LEU A 238 -1.52 16.33 5.04
C LEU A 238 -2.83 17.13 4.99
N ARG A 239 -2.95 18.16 4.12
CA ARG A 239 -4.18 18.94 3.93
C ARG A 239 -5.31 18.12 3.32
N LEU A 240 -4.99 17.27 2.32
CA LEU A 240 -5.97 16.36 1.73
C LEU A 240 -6.44 15.32 2.75
N ALA A 241 -5.50 14.74 3.52
CA ALA A 241 -5.81 13.77 4.56
C ALA A 241 -6.70 14.36 5.66
N ASP A 242 -6.37 15.55 6.17
CA ASP A 242 -7.17 16.26 7.17
C ASP A 242 -8.63 16.43 6.72
N THR A 243 -8.83 17.00 5.54
CA THR A 243 -10.16 17.20 4.97
C THR A 243 -10.92 15.89 4.75
N LEU A 244 -10.22 14.86 4.25
CA LEU A 244 -10.83 13.60 3.90
C LEU A 244 -11.17 12.78 5.15
N PHE A 245 -10.29 12.80 6.17
CA PHE A 245 -10.54 12.12 7.44
C PHE A 245 -11.70 12.77 8.22
N ASP A 246 -11.76 14.10 8.25
CA ASP A 246 -12.88 14.82 8.86
C ASP A 246 -14.21 14.49 8.20
N GLU A 247 -14.26 14.46 6.87
CA GLU A 247 -15.47 14.12 6.12
C GLU A 247 -15.85 12.64 6.32
N PHE A 248 -14.85 11.74 6.35
CA PHE A 248 -15.04 10.31 6.62
C PHE A 248 -15.63 10.09 8.02
N ASP A 249 -15.03 10.69 9.04
CA ASP A 249 -15.51 10.60 10.42
C ASP A 249 -16.89 11.24 10.63
N ARG A 250 -17.15 12.34 9.93
CA ARG A 250 -18.48 12.98 9.95
C ARG A 250 -19.56 12.04 9.39
N ARG A 251 -19.25 11.32 8.31
CA ARG A 251 -20.19 10.37 7.70
C ARG A 251 -20.40 9.11 8.53
N LYS A 252 -19.35 8.60 9.15
CA LYS A 252 -19.47 7.49 10.11
C LYS A 252 -20.35 7.89 11.28
N ARG A 253 -20.12 9.07 11.88
CA ARG A 253 -20.95 9.58 12.99
C ARG A 253 -22.41 9.77 12.60
N ALA A 254 -22.69 10.24 11.38
CA ALA A 254 -24.06 10.38 10.88
C ALA A 254 -24.80 9.04 10.72
N ARG A 255 -24.07 7.93 10.56
CA ARG A 255 -24.61 6.57 10.51
C ARG A 255 -24.55 5.84 11.86
N ALA A 256 -24.10 6.52 12.93
CA ALA A 256 -23.74 5.89 14.21
C ALA A 256 -22.84 4.66 14.01
N GLY A 257 -21.90 4.70 13.03
CA GLY A 257 -21.01 3.60 12.67
C GLY A 257 -19.61 3.80 13.24
N LEU A 258 -18.98 2.71 13.67
CA LEU A 258 -17.58 2.64 14.10
C LEU A 258 -16.87 1.57 13.28
N ASP A 259 -15.71 1.92 12.69
CA ASP A 259 -14.81 0.95 12.07
C ASP A 259 -13.92 0.26 13.12
N PHE A 260 -13.14 -0.73 12.71
CA PHE A 260 -12.27 -1.49 13.62
C PHE A 260 -11.27 -0.61 14.36
N ASP A 261 -10.69 0.40 13.71
CA ASP A 261 -9.77 1.33 14.35
C ASP A 261 -10.48 2.20 15.39
N ASP A 262 -11.72 2.64 15.09
CA ASP A 262 -12.53 3.43 16.04
C ASP A 262 -12.84 2.64 17.32
N LEU A 263 -13.13 1.34 17.20
CA LEU A 263 -13.39 0.48 18.36
C LEU A 263 -12.20 0.48 19.31
N ILE A 264 -11.00 0.30 18.77
CA ILE A 264 -9.76 0.27 19.57
C ILE A 264 -9.43 1.65 20.15
N GLU A 265 -9.41 2.69 19.33
CA GLU A 265 -9.02 4.03 19.77
C GLU A 265 -10.02 4.61 20.78
N THR A 266 -11.34 4.38 20.57
CA THR A 266 -12.38 4.83 21.51
C THR A 266 -12.31 4.07 22.82
N THR A 267 -12.08 2.76 22.79
CA THR A 267 -11.90 1.96 24.01
C THR A 267 -10.63 2.36 24.76
N SER A 268 -9.51 2.54 24.04
CA SER A 268 -8.26 3.02 24.63
C SER A 268 -8.48 4.36 25.34
N ARG A 269 -9.13 5.32 24.67
CA ARG A 269 -9.46 6.63 25.25
C ARG A 269 -10.41 6.53 26.45
N LEU A 270 -11.42 5.66 26.39
CA LEU A 270 -12.37 5.43 27.49
C LEU A 270 -11.64 4.94 28.75
N LEU A 271 -10.70 4.00 28.58
CA LEU A 271 -9.98 3.37 29.70
C LEU A 271 -8.77 4.17 30.21
N THR A 272 -8.39 5.26 29.52
CA THR A 272 -7.25 6.12 29.91
C THR A 272 -7.67 7.55 30.31
N ARG A 273 -8.98 7.90 30.20
CA ARG A 273 -9.50 9.24 30.48
C ARG A 273 -9.75 9.41 31.96
N GLU A 274 -9.23 10.49 32.56
CA GLU A 274 -9.48 10.83 33.96
C GLU A 274 -10.98 10.80 34.28
N HIS A 275 -11.35 10.34 35.47
CA HIS A 275 -12.69 10.18 36.02
C HIS A 275 -13.61 9.14 35.36
N ALA A 276 -13.72 9.06 34.04
CA ALA A 276 -14.54 8.04 33.39
C ALA A 276 -13.87 6.65 33.44
N ALA A 277 -12.55 6.61 33.31
CA ALA A 277 -11.77 5.37 33.33
C ALA A 277 -11.90 4.63 34.66
N GLU A 278 -11.78 5.32 35.79
CA GLU A 278 -11.90 4.72 37.12
C GLU A 278 -13.23 3.98 37.33
N TRP A 279 -14.35 4.63 36.95
CA TRP A 279 -15.66 4.02 37.01
C TRP A 279 -15.81 2.83 36.08
N VAL A 280 -15.38 2.95 34.83
CA VAL A 280 -15.48 1.88 33.83
C VAL A 280 -14.59 0.71 34.22
N LEU A 281 -13.35 0.96 34.65
CA LEU A 281 -12.43 -0.07 35.11
C LEU A 281 -12.99 -0.77 36.36
N TRP A 282 -13.49 -0.04 37.35
CA TRP A 282 -14.12 -0.63 38.51
C TRP A 282 -15.29 -1.55 38.16
N LYS A 283 -16.11 -1.15 37.16
CA LYS A 283 -17.22 -1.98 36.67
C LYS A 283 -16.76 -3.19 35.85
N LEU A 284 -15.61 -3.11 35.20
CA LEU A 284 -14.99 -4.21 34.45
C LEU A 284 -14.21 -5.13 35.38
N ASP A 285 -13.56 -4.58 36.38
CA ASP A 285 -12.68 -5.26 37.33
C ASP A 285 -13.41 -6.38 38.10
N GLY A 286 -14.67 -6.17 38.46
CA GLY A 286 -15.52 -7.20 39.07
C GLY A 286 -15.83 -8.43 38.18
N GLY A 287 -15.26 -8.51 36.97
CA GLY A 287 -15.50 -9.62 36.03
C GLY A 287 -14.28 -10.13 35.27
N ILE A 288 -13.08 -9.60 35.54
CA ILE A 288 -11.84 -10.01 34.86
C ILE A 288 -10.78 -10.34 35.91
N SER A 289 -10.57 -11.64 36.16
CA SER A 289 -9.55 -12.10 37.10
C SER A 289 -8.28 -12.58 36.38
N HIS A 290 -8.39 -13.07 35.16
CA HIS A 290 -7.29 -13.62 34.37
C HIS A 290 -7.28 -13.05 32.98
N ILE A 291 -6.12 -12.59 32.51
CA ILE A 291 -5.92 -12.10 31.13
C ILE A 291 -4.88 -13.00 30.47
N LEU A 292 -5.25 -13.61 29.35
CA LEU A 292 -4.35 -14.37 28.50
C LEU A 292 -4.31 -13.68 27.14
N LEU A 293 -3.13 -13.20 26.75
CA LEU A 293 -2.90 -12.57 25.45
C LEU A 293 -2.02 -13.48 24.59
N ASP A 294 -2.53 -13.85 23.43
CA ASP A 294 -1.81 -14.62 22.44
C ASP A 294 -1.36 -13.71 21.29
N GLU A 295 -0.30 -14.09 20.56
CA GLU A 295 0.29 -13.34 19.44
C GLU A 295 0.57 -11.86 19.79
N ALA A 296 1.15 -11.64 20.96
CA ALA A 296 1.34 -10.29 21.52
C ALA A 296 2.20 -9.36 20.65
N GLN A 297 3.09 -9.89 19.81
CA GLN A 297 3.92 -9.13 18.87
C GLN A 297 3.10 -8.46 17.76
N ASP A 298 1.86 -8.90 17.51
CA ASP A 298 0.96 -8.35 16.49
C ASP A 298 -0.01 -7.31 17.08
N THR A 299 0.19 -6.95 18.35
CA THR A 299 -0.64 -5.99 19.08
C THR A 299 -0.18 -4.55 18.82
N SER A 300 -1.11 -3.67 18.42
CA SER A 300 -0.81 -2.25 18.20
C SER A 300 -0.63 -1.47 19.50
N PRO A 301 0.07 -0.30 19.49
CA PRO A 301 0.23 0.53 20.67
C PRO A 301 -1.10 0.96 21.33
N ALA A 302 -2.17 1.14 20.56
CA ALA A 302 -3.48 1.49 21.11
C ALA A 302 -4.13 0.30 21.85
N GLN A 303 -3.97 -0.91 21.32
CA GLN A 303 -4.42 -2.15 21.97
C GLN A 303 -3.61 -2.42 23.26
N TRP A 304 -2.30 -2.17 23.24
CA TRP A 304 -1.47 -2.26 24.45
C TRP A 304 -1.92 -1.31 25.55
N LYS A 305 -2.35 -0.07 25.21
CA LYS A 305 -2.91 0.86 26.20
C LYS A 305 -4.16 0.31 26.88
N ILE A 306 -5.03 -0.40 26.13
CA ILE A 306 -6.20 -1.08 26.69
C ILE A 306 -5.75 -2.14 27.70
N LEU A 307 -4.80 -2.99 27.32
CA LEU A 307 -4.29 -4.06 28.20
C LEU A 307 -3.60 -3.49 29.43
N THR A 308 -2.75 -2.48 29.28
CA THR A 308 -2.09 -1.83 30.42
C THR A 308 -3.10 -1.20 31.37
N ALA A 309 -4.15 -0.56 30.88
CA ALA A 309 -5.21 -0.01 31.72
C ALA A 309 -5.97 -1.11 32.50
N LEU A 310 -6.28 -2.23 31.84
CA LEU A 310 -6.96 -3.36 32.48
C LEU A 310 -6.11 -4.10 33.51
N THR A 311 -4.77 -4.03 33.39
CA THR A 311 -3.84 -4.72 34.28
C THR A 311 -3.30 -3.82 35.39
N ALA A 312 -3.54 -2.52 35.34
CA ALA A 312 -3.02 -1.57 36.32
C ALA A 312 -3.36 -1.95 37.77
N ASP A 313 -4.58 -2.41 38.02
CA ASP A 313 -5.04 -2.82 39.34
C ASP A 313 -4.42 -4.15 39.83
N ILE A 314 -3.94 -5.00 38.91
CA ILE A 314 -3.21 -6.23 39.25
C ILE A 314 -1.91 -5.86 40.00
N PHE A 315 -1.24 -4.83 39.50
CA PHE A 315 0.05 -4.38 40.04
C PHE A 315 -0.06 -3.41 41.24
N SER A 316 -1.22 -2.73 41.37
CA SER A 316 -1.44 -1.80 42.49
C SER A 316 -1.92 -2.47 43.78
N GLY A 317 -2.40 -3.70 43.71
CA GLY A 317 -2.99 -4.41 44.85
C GLY A 317 -4.32 -3.84 45.34
N HIS A 318 -4.97 -2.96 44.59
CA HIS A 318 -6.18 -2.19 44.95
C HIS A 318 -7.44 -2.62 44.15
N GLY A 319 -7.55 -3.86 43.74
CA GLY A 319 -8.72 -4.34 42.98
C GLY A 319 -10.01 -4.45 43.81
N ALA A 320 -11.17 -4.44 43.10
CA ALA A 320 -12.50 -4.51 43.70
C ALA A 320 -12.76 -5.83 44.46
N VAL A 321 -12.03 -6.90 44.15
CA VAL A 321 -12.13 -8.24 44.77
C VAL A 321 -10.78 -8.59 45.40
N ARG A 322 -10.65 -8.43 46.72
CA ARG A 322 -9.41 -8.59 47.46
C ARG A 322 -8.93 -10.04 47.65
N ASP A 323 -9.80 -11.03 47.47
CA ASP A 323 -9.52 -12.45 47.78
C ASP A 323 -9.27 -13.33 46.55
N GLU A 324 -9.40 -12.81 45.29
CA GLU A 324 -9.17 -13.58 44.07
C GLU A 324 -7.75 -13.37 43.53
N ARG A 325 -7.06 -14.48 43.28
CA ARG A 325 -5.75 -14.46 42.61
C ARG A 325 -5.93 -14.01 41.17
N ARG A 326 -5.28 -12.91 40.80
CA ARG A 326 -5.30 -12.35 39.42
C ARG A 326 -4.02 -12.72 38.71
N THR A 327 -4.14 -12.98 37.39
CA THR A 327 -2.98 -13.35 36.58
C THR A 327 -3.01 -12.66 35.23
N LEU A 328 -1.81 -12.31 34.75
CA LEU A 328 -1.55 -11.91 33.39
C LEU A 328 -0.61 -12.92 32.74
N PHE A 329 -1.01 -13.50 31.61
CA PHE A 329 -0.20 -14.40 30.81
C PHE A 329 -0.12 -13.87 29.39
N VAL A 330 1.10 -13.61 28.91
CA VAL A 330 1.35 -13.03 27.58
C VAL A 330 2.25 -13.95 26.80
N VAL A 331 1.83 -14.33 25.59
CA VAL A 331 2.60 -15.14 24.65
C VAL A 331 2.85 -14.35 23.38
N GLY A 332 4.10 -14.35 22.91
CA GLY A 332 4.50 -13.68 21.69
C GLY A 332 5.93 -13.98 21.28
N ASP A 333 6.23 -13.82 20.04
CA ASP A 333 7.56 -13.90 19.47
C ASP A 333 7.79 -12.74 18.49
N ARG A 334 8.67 -11.79 18.84
CA ARG A 334 9.01 -10.63 18.02
C ARG A 334 9.36 -11.01 16.57
N LYS A 335 10.06 -12.13 16.38
CA LYS A 335 10.51 -12.62 15.07
C LYS A 335 9.36 -13.03 14.14
N GLN A 336 8.18 -13.33 14.72
CA GLN A 336 6.98 -13.74 13.96
C GLN A 336 6.05 -12.58 13.62
N SER A 337 6.38 -11.33 13.97
CA SER A 337 5.53 -10.19 13.66
C SER A 337 5.49 -9.92 12.14
N ILE A 338 4.29 -9.94 11.57
CA ILE A 338 4.03 -9.70 10.15
C ILE A 338 2.95 -8.63 9.90
N TYR A 339 2.40 -8.02 10.96
CA TYR A 339 1.29 -7.07 10.90
C TYR A 339 1.69 -5.60 11.11
N SER A 340 2.94 -5.24 10.83
CA SER A 340 3.40 -3.84 10.93
C SER A 340 2.58 -2.88 10.04
N PHE A 341 2.06 -3.35 8.90
CA PHE A 341 1.17 -2.58 8.03
C PHE A 341 -0.23 -2.33 8.64
N GLN A 342 -0.63 -3.08 9.66
CA GLN A 342 -1.84 -2.87 10.46
C GLN A 342 -1.56 -2.14 11.79
N GLY A 343 -0.34 -1.60 11.96
CA GLY A 343 0.05 -0.83 13.13
C GLY A 343 0.62 -1.65 14.29
N ALA A 344 0.90 -2.94 14.10
CA ALA A 344 1.67 -3.73 15.06
C ALA A 344 3.10 -3.17 15.18
N ASP A 345 3.60 -3.09 16.40
CA ASP A 345 4.94 -2.59 16.71
C ASP A 345 5.70 -3.59 17.59
N PRO A 346 6.61 -4.40 17.00
CA PRO A 346 7.38 -5.40 17.73
C PRO A 346 8.32 -4.80 18.79
N GLU A 347 8.82 -3.59 18.59
CA GLU A 347 9.65 -2.90 19.57
C GLU A 347 8.81 -2.47 20.78
N PHE A 348 7.56 -2.03 20.52
CA PHE A 348 6.64 -1.69 21.59
C PHE A 348 6.26 -2.91 22.43
N PHE A 349 6.18 -4.11 21.82
CA PHE A 349 6.01 -5.37 22.55
C PHE A 349 7.13 -5.60 23.58
N LEU A 350 8.39 -5.36 23.21
CA LEU A 350 9.52 -5.50 24.13
C LEU A 350 9.45 -4.48 25.27
N LEU A 351 9.09 -3.24 24.96
CA LEU A 351 8.88 -2.20 25.98
C LEU A 351 7.79 -2.59 26.98
N GLN A 352 6.66 -3.13 26.49
CA GLN A 352 5.57 -3.58 27.36
C GLN A 352 5.97 -4.80 28.20
N LYS A 353 6.72 -5.76 27.63
CA LYS A 353 7.28 -6.89 28.38
C LYS A 353 8.11 -6.39 29.56
N GLN A 354 9.06 -5.47 29.31
CA GLN A 354 9.90 -4.93 30.37
C GLN A 354 9.07 -4.17 31.42
N GLY A 355 8.11 -3.34 30.96
CA GLY A 355 7.22 -2.60 31.87
C GLY A 355 6.40 -3.50 32.80
N PHE A 356 5.92 -4.66 32.31
CA PHE A 356 5.22 -5.63 33.16
C PHE A 356 6.14 -6.32 34.16
N ILE A 357 7.38 -6.61 33.78
CA ILE A 357 8.39 -7.16 34.71
C ILE A 357 8.68 -6.15 35.82
N ASP A 358 9.01 -4.91 35.48
CA ASP A 358 9.33 -3.84 36.41
C ASP A 358 8.15 -3.58 37.38
N ASN A 359 6.92 -3.60 36.88
CA ASN A 359 5.71 -3.45 37.70
C ASN A 359 5.53 -4.63 38.67
N ALA A 360 5.75 -5.87 38.20
CA ALA A 360 5.65 -7.06 39.03
C ALA A 360 6.72 -7.06 40.16
N GLU A 361 7.95 -6.70 39.84
CA GLU A 361 9.04 -6.56 40.81
C GLU A 361 8.73 -5.49 41.86
N THR A 362 8.26 -4.31 41.40
CA THR A 362 7.89 -3.19 42.31
C THR A 362 6.74 -3.60 43.24
N ALA A 363 5.76 -4.31 42.71
CA ALA A 363 4.60 -4.81 43.48
C ALA A 363 4.93 -6.09 44.28
N LYS A 364 6.14 -6.63 44.15
CA LYS A 364 6.59 -7.91 44.79
C LYS A 364 5.65 -9.09 44.44
N LEU A 365 5.21 -9.14 43.21
CA LEU A 365 4.39 -10.23 42.68
C LEU A 365 5.30 -11.31 42.04
N ASP A 366 4.90 -12.56 42.21
CA ASP A 366 5.56 -13.68 41.56
C ASP A 366 5.43 -13.54 40.04
N HIS A 367 6.51 -13.65 39.31
CA HIS A 367 6.53 -13.63 37.86
C HIS A 367 7.56 -14.61 37.30
N GLU A 368 7.25 -15.14 36.11
CA GLU A 368 8.12 -16.07 35.39
C GLU A 368 8.17 -15.68 33.93
N ILE A 369 9.30 -15.89 33.27
CA ILE A 369 9.50 -15.66 31.84
C ILE A 369 9.95 -16.99 31.22
N PRO A 370 9.01 -17.95 31.03
CA PRO A 370 9.33 -19.23 30.46
C PRO A 370 9.63 -19.10 28.97
N SER A 371 10.65 -19.83 28.52
CA SER A 371 11.03 -19.91 27.12
C SER A 371 10.46 -21.17 26.50
N LEU A 372 9.75 -21.05 25.36
CA LEU A 372 9.10 -22.17 24.66
C LEU A 372 9.98 -22.65 23.51
N ALA A 373 10.97 -23.50 23.80
CA ALA A 373 11.90 -24.01 22.78
C ALA A 373 11.36 -25.22 22.01
N MET A 374 10.36 -25.94 22.54
CA MET A 374 9.83 -27.15 21.91
C MET A 374 8.71 -26.85 20.92
N SER A 375 8.91 -27.19 19.66
CA SER A 375 7.88 -27.13 18.62
C SER A 375 7.13 -28.45 18.50
N PHE A 376 5.82 -28.39 18.67
CA PHE A 376 4.91 -29.56 18.43
C PHE A 376 4.41 -29.62 16.98
N ARG A 377 4.70 -28.60 16.18
CA ARG A 377 4.20 -28.43 14.80
C ARG A 377 5.16 -28.95 13.75
N SER A 378 6.44 -28.58 13.84
CA SER A 378 7.42 -28.74 12.78
C SER A 378 8.34 -29.93 13.00
N SER A 379 8.80 -30.56 11.89
CA SER A 379 9.83 -31.58 11.91
C SER A 379 11.21 -30.99 12.25
N PRO A 380 12.20 -31.82 12.65
CA PRO A 380 13.54 -31.35 12.96
C PRO A 380 14.18 -30.54 11.81
N GLU A 381 14.09 -31.02 10.59
CA GLU A 381 14.75 -30.44 9.41
C GLU A 381 14.23 -29.02 9.10
N VAL A 382 12.94 -28.77 9.34
CA VAL A 382 12.35 -27.43 9.18
C VAL A 382 12.88 -26.47 10.24
N LEU A 383 13.01 -26.94 11.49
CA LEU A 383 13.53 -26.14 12.57
C LEU A 383 15.03 -25.87 12.43
N ASP A 384 15.81 -26.86 12.04
CA ASP A 384 17.24 -26.73 11.78
C ASP A 384 17.52 -25.72 10.66
N TYR A 385 16.66 -25.71 9.61
CA TYR A 385 16.75 -24.70 8.56
C TYR A 385 16.47 -23.28 9.11
N VAL A 386 15.42 -23.12 9.91
CA VAL A 386 15.09 -21.83 10.53
C VAL A 386 16.22 -21.38 11.45
N ASP A 387 16.71 -22.26 12.32
CA ASP A 387 17.79 -21.95 13.23
C ASP A 387 19.09 -21.56 12.48
N THR A 388 19.38 -22.23 11.35
CA THR A 388 20.53 -21.89 10.51
C THR A 388 20.39 -20.54 9.83
N VAL A 389 19.17 -20.21 9.33
CA VAL A 389 18.93 -18.92 8.67
C VAL A 389 19.03 -17.76 9.65
N PHE A 390 18.60 -17.94 10.91
CA PHE A 390 18.61 -16.92 11.94
C PHE A 390 19.80 -17.01 12.92
N ASP A 391 20.80 -17.84 12.60
CA ASP A 391 22.03 -17.91 13.36
C ASP A 391 22.77 -16.55 13.30
N THR A 392 23.18 -16.04 14.45
CA THR A 392 23.83 -14.72 14.59
C THR A 392 25.13 -14.60 13.81
N ASP A 393 25.83 -15.70 13.56
CA ASP A 393 27.09 -15.71 12.80
C ASP A 393 26.86 -15.48 11.28
N VAL A 394 25.64 -15.72 10.80
CA VAL A 394 25.25 -15.50 9.39
C VAL A 394 24.66 -14.10 9.17
N PHE A 395 24.13 -13.48 10.20
CA PHE A 395 23.60 -12.12 10.14
C PHE A 395 24.73 -11.09 10.32
N THR A 396 25.22 -10.55 9.21
CA THR A 396 26.12 -9.38 9.27
C THR A 396 25.30 -8.08 9.37
N PRO A 397 25.82 -7.04 10.06
CA PRO A 397 25.13 -5.74 10.18
C PRO A 397 24.76 -5.08 8.84
N ASP A 398 25.46 -5.43 7.77
CA ASP A 398 25.27 -4.91 6.41
C ASP A 398 24.33 -5.76 5.54
N ALA A 399 23.77 -6.84 6.08
CA ALA A 399 22.78 -7.63 5.34
C ALA A 399 21.50 -6.78 5.14
N PRO A 400 20.90 -6.78 3.92
CA PRO A 400 19.71 -5.96 3.62
C PRO A 400 18.44 -6.37 4.42
N PHE A 401 18.55 -7.36 5.27
CA PHE A 401 17.57 -7.77 6.26
C PHE A 401 18.06 -7.35 7.66
N THR A 402 18.09 -6.05 7.90
CA THR A 402 18.29 -5.52 9.25
C THR A 402 17.00 -5.71 10.08
N VAL A 403 16.74 -6.94 10.45
CA VAL A 403 16.27 -7.17 11.80
C VAL A 403 17.50 -6.91 12.65
N ALA A 404 17.47 -5.94 13.56
CA ALA A 404 18.54 -5.78 14.56
C ALA A 404 18.89 -7.18 15.09
N PRO A 405 20.18 -7.54 15.17
CA PRO A 405 20.54 -8.88 15.63
C PRO A 405 19.72 -9.15 16.89
N PRO A 406 18.99 -10.25 16.98
CA PRO A 406 18.31 -10.61 18.21
C PRO A 406 19.37 -10.50 19.31
N ASP A 407 19.04 -9.82 20.40
CA ASP A 407 19.92 -9.86 21.57
C ASP A 407 20.33 -11.30 21.76
N ALA A 408 21.60 -11.57 22.13
CA ALA A 408 22.14 -12.93 22.22
C ALA A 408 21.28 -13.86 23.11
N ALA A 409 20.44 -13.29 23.97
CA ALA A 409 19.39 -13.96 24.76
C ALA A 409 18.19 -14.46 23.93
N ASP A 410 17.96 -13.92 22.72
CA ASP A 410 16.84 -14.29 21.83
C ASP A 410 17.20 -15.41 20.84
N VAL A 411 18.46 -15.86 20.79
CA VAL A 411 18.89 -16.99 19.97
C VAL A 411 18.52 -18.29 20.67
N MET A 412 17.31 -18.75 20.41
CA MET A 412 16.84 -20.02 20.91
C MET A 412 16.92 -21.07 19.82
N ARG A 413 17.65 -22.18 20.08
CA ARG A 413 17.57 -23.35 19.20
C ARG A 413 16.28 -24.10 19.48
N HIS A 414 15.54 -24.36 18.43
CA HIS A 414 14.28 -25.06 18.52
C HIS A 414 14.50 -26.57 18.70
N THR A 415 13.61 -27.19 19.45
CA THR A 415 13.57 -28.65 19.61
C THR A 415 12.26 -29.18 19.06
N SER A 416 12.31 -30.15 18.14
CA SER A 416 11.10 -30.78 17.62
C SER A 416 10.57 -31.87 18.57
N PHE A 417 9.28 -31.82 18.84
CA PHE A 417 8.56 -32.94 19.43
C PHE A 417 8.38 -34.11 18.43
N ARG A 418 8.42 -33.82 17.12
CA ARG A 418 8.19 -34.77 16.03
C ARG A 418 9.48 -35.41 15.54
N ARG A 419 10.36 -35.87 16.45
CA ARG A 419 11.70 -36.39 16.11
C ARG A 419 11.67 -37.58 15.17
N ASP A 420 10.61 -38.39 15.21
CA ASP A 420 10.44 -39.59 14.39
C ASP A 420 9.66 -39.32 13.08
N GLN A 421 9.35 -38.04 12.77
CA GLN A 421 8.63 -37.65 11.58
C GLN A 421 9.54 -36.79 10.69
N PRO A 422 10.23 -37.41 9.72
CA PRO A 422 11.15 -36.66 8.86
C PRO A 422 10.42 -35.61 8.02
N GLY A 423 11.09 -34.51 7.78
CA GLY A 423 10.68 -33.46 6.90
C GLY A 423 11.75 -33.11 5.87
N SER A 424 11.49 -32.11 5.04
CA SER A 424 12.48 -31.58 4.12
C SER A 424 12.26 -30.08 3.89
N VAL A 425 13.34 -29.38 3.57
CA VAL A 425 13.30 -27.99 3.09
C VAL A 425 14.02 -27.96 1.74
N GLU A 426 13.34 -27.45 0.73
CA GLU A 426 13.88 -27.34 -0.62
C GLU A 426 13.92 -25.87 -1.06
N LEU A 427 15.07 -25.41 -1.53
CA LEU A 427 15.22 -24.10 -2.14
C LEU A 427 15.25 -24.25 -3.66
N TRP A 428 14.23 -23.72 -4.32
CA TRP A 428 14.19 -23.74 -5.77
C TRP A 428 14.94 -22.55 -6.37
N PRO A 429 15.69 -22.75 -7.47
CA PRO A 429 16.37 -21.66 -8.15
C PRO A 429 15.35 -20.66 -8.71
N LEU A 430 15.79 -19.40 -8.77
CA LEU A 430 14.99 -18.33 -9.38
C LEU A 430 14.72 -18.64 -10.85
N GLU A 431 13.50 -18.36 -11.29
CA GLU A 431 13.18 -18.43 -12.72
C GLU A 431 13.91 -17.30 -13.47
N PRO A 432 14.66 -17.62 -14.53
CA PRO A 432 15.41 -16.62 -15.28
C PRO A 432 14.48 -15.59 -15.91
N LYS A 433 14.93 -14.34 -15.99
CA LYS A 433 14.23 -13.33 -16.78
C LYS A 433 14.19 -13.78 -18.23
N THR A 434 13.03 -13.63 -18.86
CA THR A 434 12.91 -13.80 -20.31
C THR A 434 13.31 -12.48 -20.95
N ASP A 435 14.19 -12.50 -21.94
CA ASP A 435 14.38 -11.35 -22.83
C ASP A 435 13.08 -11.16 -23.61
N VAL A 436 12.27 -10.24 -23.11
CA VAL A 436 11.05 -9.83 -23.81
C VAL A 436 11.53 -8.96 -24.96
N THR A 437 11.41 -9.45 -26.18
CA THR A 437 11.47 -8.57 -27.37
C THR A 437 10.44 -7.47 -27.12
N PRO A 438 10.82 -6.18 -27.13
CA PRO A 438 9.85 -5.12 -26.93
C PRO A 438 8.73 -5.33 -27.97
N ALA A 439 7.48 -5.36 -27.49
CA ALA A 439 6.34 -5.35 -28.40
C ALA A 439 6.46 -4.11 -29.29
N GLU A 440 6.07 -4.24 -30.56
CA GLU A 440 6.00 -3.07 -31.44
C GLU A 440 5.21 -1.97 -30.74
N PRO A 441 5.59 -0.68 -30.90
CA PRO A 441 4.99 0.44 -30.14
C PRO A 441 3.46 0.51 -30.21
N TRP A 442 2.87 -0.15 -31.19
CA TRP A 442 1.42 -0.17 -31.46
C TRP A 442 0.77 -1.55 -31.24
N ALA A 443 1.52 -2.54 -30.77
CA ALA A 443 0.92 -3.82 -30.40
C ALA A 443 -0.01 -3.61 -29.20
N ALA A 444 -1.26 -4.03 -29.32
CA ALA A 444 -2.21 -3.99 -28.22
C ALA A 444 -1.61 -4.66 -26.98
N PRO A 445 -1.72 -4.05 -25.78
CA PRO A 445 -1.23 -4.69 -24.56
C PRO A 445 -1.94 -6.04 -24.41
N GLN A 446 -1.21 -7.12 -24.62
CA GLN A 446 -1.73 -8.46 -24.32
C GLN A 446 -1.80 -8.54 -22.80
N GLY A 447 -3.00 -8.37 -22.23
CA GLY A 447 -3.25 -8.40 -20.78
C GLY A 447 -3.04 -9.77 -20.12
N GLN A 448 -2.57 -10.76 -20.88
CA GLN A 448 -2.12 -12.04 -20.34
C GLN A 448 -0.59 -12.02 -20.27
N GLU A 449 -0.03 -12.22 -19.06
CA GLU A 449 1.38 -12.52 -18.93
C GLU A 449 1.70 -13.69 -19.90
N SER A 450 2.69 -13.48 -20.78
CA SER A 450 3.16 -14.54 -21.69
C SER A 450 3.35 -15.84 -20.91
N ALA A 451 2.91 -16.98 -21.46
CA ALA A 451 3.14 -18.31 -20.90
C ALA A 451 4.64 -18.58 -20.62
N ALA A 452 5.51 -17.80 -21.25
CA ALA A 452 6.96 -17.82 -21.07
C ALA A 452 7.44 -16.89 -19.94
N SER A 453 6.55 -16.14 -19.26
CA SER A 453 6.99 -15.26 -18.17
C SER A 453 7.56 -16.07 -17.00
N PRO A 454 8.53 -15.53 -16.23
CA PRO A 454 9.07 -16.20 -15.04
C PRO A 454 7.98 -16.61 -14.05
N LYS A 455 6.97 -15.77 -13.87
CA LYS A 455 5.85 -16.05 -12.96
C LYS A 455 4.97 -17.19 -13.46
N ALA A 456 4.68 -17.24 -14.76
CA ALA A 456 3.89 -18.33 -15.36
C ALA A 456 4.66 -19.67 -15.29
N ARG A 457 5.99 -19.67 -15.52
CA ARG A 457 6.82 -20.87 -15.35
C ARG A 457 6.82 -21.37 -13.91
N LEU A 458 7.01 -20.45 -12.93
CA LEU A 458 6.95 -20.80 -11.52
C LEU A 458 5.58 -21.37 -11.13
N ALA A 459 4.49 -20.73 -11.54
CA ALA A 459 3.13 -21.20 -11.28
C ALA A 459 2.89 -22.61 -11.81
N ASN A 460 3.30 -22.86 -13.06
CA ASN A 460 3.20 -24.19 -13.68
C ASN A 460 4.09 -25.23 -12.97
N ARG A 461 5.28 -24.83 -12.52
CA ARG A 461 6.20 -25.72 -11.78
C ARG A 461 5.59 -26.13 -10.43
N ILE A 462 5.00 -25.18 -9.70
CA ILE A 462 4.30 -25.45 -8.44
C ILE A 462 3.14 -26.44 -8.68
N ALA A 463 2.28 -26.18 -9.67
CA ALA A 463 1.14 -27.02 -9.95
C ALA A 463 1.56 -28.47 -10.32
N LYS A 464 2.56 -28.61 -11.20
CA LYS A 464 3.11 -29.92 -11.58
C LYS A 464 3.77 -30.64 -10.42
N PHE A 465 4.48 -29.92 -9.54
CA PHE A 465 5.04 -30.50 -8.32
C PHE A 465 3.94 -31.09 -7.43
N ILE A 466 2.91 -30.30 -7.11
CA ILE A 466 1.79 -30.76 -6.28
C ILE A 466 1.09 -31.96 -6.93
N ARG A 467 0.84 -31.91 -8.23
CA ARG A 467 0.24 -33.02 -8.98
C ARG A 467 1.04 -34.28 -8.84
N ARG A 468 2.37 -34.21 -9.04
CA ARG A 468 3.28 -35.34 -8.90
C ARG A 468 3.23 -35.93 -7.48
N GLU A 469 3.31 -35.10 -6.44
CA GLU A 469 3.29 -35.58 -5.06
C GLU A 469 1.97 -36.31 -4.72
N ILE A 470 0.83 -35.82 -5.24
CA ILE A 470 -0.46 -36.50 -5.07
C ILE A 470 -0.51 -37.82 -5.82
N GLU A 471 -0.05 -37.87 -7.07
CA GLU A 471 -0.06 -39.07 -7.91
C GLU A 471 0.90 -40.15 -7.42
N THR A 472 2.07 -39.77 -6.90
CA THR A 472 3.04 -40.68 -6.30
C THR A 472 2.63 -41.17 -4.91
N GLY A 473 1.61 -40.56 -4.32
CA GLY A 473 1.16 -40.88 -2.96
C GLY A 473 2.18 -40.50 -1.90
N ALA A 474 2.85 -39.33 -2.07
CA ALA A 474 3.79 -38.79 -1.07
C ALA A 474 3.19 -38.84 0.33
N VAL A 475 3.97 -39.29 1.30
CA VAL A 475 3.49 -39.59 2.64
C VAL A 475 3.46 -38.33 3.51
N VAL A 476 2.32 -38.06 4.16
CA VAL A 476 2.20 -37.07 5.21
C VAL A 476 1.83 -37.73 6.54
N TRP A 477 2.27 -37.12 7.64
CA TRP A 477 1.99 -37.59 8.99
C TRP A 477 0.75 -36.89 9.55
N GLU A 478 -0.26 -37.67 9.94
CA GLU A 478 -1.44 -37.18 10.65
C GLU A 478 -1.58 -37.92 11.97
N LYS A 479 -1.49 -37.22 13.11
CA LYS A 479 -1.63 -37.80 14.47
C LYS A 479 -0.82 -39.11 14.67
N LYS A 480 0.44 -39.15 14.26
CA LYS A 480 1.35 -40.31 14.31
C LYS A 480 1.04 -41.44 13.32
N GLN A 481 0.11 -41.25 12.39
CA GLN A 481 -0.17 -42.18 11.30
C GLN A 481 0.30 -41.60 9.98
N GLN A 482 0.76 -42.48 9.10
CA GLN A 482 1.14 -42.13 7.74
C GLN A 482 -0.06 -42.29 6.81
N ARG A 483 -0.27 -41.33 5.94
CA ARG A 483 -1.24 -41.40 4.84
C ARG A 483 -0.71 -40.73 3.57
N PRO A 484 -1.24 -41.07 2.38
CA PRO A 484 -0.97 -40.31 1.17
C PRO A 484 -1.42 -38.85 1.29
N CYS A 485 -0.66 -37.94 0.70
CA CYS A 485 -1.00 -36.51 0.68
C CYS A 485 -2.25 -36.25 -0.17
N ARG A 486 -2.95 -35.16 0.16
CA ARG A 486 -4.15 -34.69 -0.49
C ARG A 486 -3.99 -33.20 -0.84
N PRO A 487 -4.77 -32.64 -1.77
CA PRO A 487 -4.68 -31.21 -2.11
C PRO A 487 -4.73 -30.27 -0.90
N GLY A 488 -5.53 -30.59 0.12
CA GLY A 488 -5.64 -29.79 1.34
C GLY A 488 -4.42 -29.81 2.27
N ASP A 489 -3.40 -30.63 1.99
CA ASP A 489 -2.15 -30.67 2.75
C ASP A 489 -1.13 -29.62 2.26
N PHE A 490 -1.39 -28.96 1.13
CA PHE A 490 -0.51 -27.96 0.53
C PHE A 490 -1.00 -26.55 0.86
N LEU A 491 -0.13 -25.73 1.44
CA LEU A 491 -0.35 -24.30 1.68
C LEU A 491 0.64 -23.49 0.85
N ILE A 492 0.13 -22.65 -0.04
CA ILE A 492 0.95 -21.77 -0.88
C ILE A 492 0.85 -20.37 -0.35
N LEU A 493 1.98 -19.80 0.10
CA LEU A 493 2.06 -18.43 0.58
C LEU A 493 2.71 -17.55 -0.48
N VAL A 494 2.10 -16.42 -0.78
CA VAL A 494 2.62 -15.38 -1.68
C VAL A 494 2.75 -14.07 -0.94
N ARG A 495 3.78 -13.28 -1.28
CA ARG A 495 4.01 -11.99 -0.62
C ARG A 495 2.89 -10.97 -0.85
N GLY A 496 2.19 -11.07 -1.99
CA GLY A 496 1.08 -10.18 -2.33
C GLY A 496 0.21 -10.80 -3.42
N ARG A 497 -1.06 -10.41 -3.46
CA ARG A 497 -2.01 -10.88 -4.48
C ARG A 497 -1.89 -10.11 -5.80
N THR A 498 -1.31 -8.90 -5.76
CA THR A 498 -1.07 -8.09 -6.96
C THR A 498 0.12 -8.59 -7.76
N GLY A 499 0.12 -8.34 -9.06
CA GLY A 499 1.27 -8.67 -9.92
C GLY A 499 1.21 -10.04 -10.61
N GLY A 500 0.04 -10.71 -10.65
CA GLY A 500 -0.24 -11.84 -11.54
C GLY A 500 0.24 -13.21 -11.06
N LEU A 501 1.17 -13.33 -10.10
CA LEU A 501 1.66 -14.64 -9.64
C LEU A 501 0.56 -15.44 -8.93
N PHE A 502 -0.23 -14.81 -8.08
CA PHE A 502 -1.31 -15.47 -7.35
C PHE A 502 -2.34 -16.08 -8.31
N ASP A 503 -2.81 -15.27 -9.25
CA ASP A 503 -3.78 -15.70 -10.28
C ASP A 503 -3.20 -16.76 -11.20
N GLY A 504 -1.91 -16.61 -11.57
CA GLY A 504 -1.17 -17.60 -12.35
C GLY A 504 -1.09 -18.96 -11.66
N ILE A 505 -0.88 -19.00 -10.33
CA ILE A 505 -0.87 -20.23 -9.54
C ILE A 505 -2.27 -20.86 -9.52
N LEU A 506 -3.32 -20.08 -9.27
CA LEU A 506 -4.70 -20.59 -9.28
C LEU A 506 -5.08 -21.19 -10.64
N GLN A 507 -4.73 -20.51 -11.73
CA GLN A 507 -4.98 -21.01 -13.09
C GLN A 507 -4.18 -22.30 -13.39
N ALA A 508 -2.91 -22.36 -12.99
CA ALA A 508 -2.09 -23.53 -13.18
C ALA A 508 -2.62 -24.74 -12.42
N LEU A 509 -3.03 -24.57 -11.16
CA LEU A 509 -3.65 -25.63 -10.34
C LEU A 509 -4.96 -26.12 -10.96
N LYS A 510 -5.81 -25.22 -11.45
CA LYS A 510 -7.05 -25.58 -12.16
C LYS A 510 -6.78 -26.38 -13.44
N ARG A 511 -5.76 -26.01 -14.23
CA ARG A 511 -5.36 -26.75 -15.45
C ARG A 511 -4.90 -28.18 -15.13
N GLU A 512 -4.25 -28.35 -13.98
CA GLU A 512 -3.82 -29.68 -13.49
C GLU A 512 -4.96 -30.42 -12.75
N ASN A 513 -6.21 -29.91 -12.76
CA ASN A 513 -7.36 -30.46 -12.04
C ASN A 513 -7.12 -30.67 -10.54
N ILE A 514 -6.34 -29.80 -9.91
CA ILE A 514 -6.10 -29.81 -8.48
C ILE A 514 -7.16 -28.93 -7.81
N PRO A 515 -7.98 -29.49 -6.90
CA PRO A 515 -8.93 -28.69 -6.14
C PRO A 515 -8.22 -27.62 -5.30
N VAL A 516 -8.68 -26.39 -5.39
CA VAL A 516 -8.13 -25.27 -4.63
C VAL A 516 -9.23 -24.71 -3.74
N ALA A 517 -8.96 -24.50 -2.46
CA ALA A 517 -9.82 -23.72 -1.59
C ALA A 517 -9.91 -22.31 -2.17
N GLY A 518 -11.12 -21.82 -2.36
CA GLY A 518 -11.43 -20.71 -3.25
C GLY A 518 -10.65 -19.43 -2.97
N ALA A 519 -10.60 -18.58 -3.96
CA ALA A 519 -10.32 -17.16 -3.77
C ALA A 519 -11.51 -16.60 -2.99
N ASP A 520 -11.36 -16.48 -1.68
CA ASP A 520 -12.47 -16.18 -0.74
C ASP A 520 -13.08 -14.78 -0.95
N ARG A 521 -12.45 -13.93 -1.79
CA ARG A 521 -12.95 -12.60 -2.14
C ARG A 521 -12.72 -12.34 -3.63
N ILE A 522 -13.76 -12.51 -4.42
CA ILE A 522 -13.79 -12.05 -5.81
C ILE A 522 -14.11 -10.56 -5.74
N GLN A 523 -13.20 -9.72 -6.17
CA GLN A 523 -13.52 -8.31 -6.44
C GLN A 523 -14.34 -8.28 -7.72
N LEU A 524 -15.65 -8.08 -7.58
CA LEU A 524 -16.58 -8.09 -8.72
C LEU A 524 -16.16 -7.09 -9.81
N LEU A 525 -15.61 -5.94 -9.42
CA LEU A 525 -15.14 -4.90 -10.33
C LEU A 525 -13.90 -5.28 -11.16
N ASP A 526 -13.15 -6.30 -10.76
CA ASP A 526 -12.00 -6.80 -11.53
C ASP A 526 -12.43 -7.76 -12.66
N SER A 527 -13.68 -8.23 -12.62
CA SER A 527 -14.23 -9.10 -13.66
C SER A 527 -14.57 -8.31 -14.91
N LEU A 528 -14.01 -8.71 -16.06
CA LEU A 528 -14.35 -8.10 -17.36
C LEU A 528 -15.84 -8.19 -17.66
N ALA A 529 -16.52 -9.28 -17.26
CA ALA A 529 -17.96 -9.42 -17.43
C ALA A 529 -18.75 -8.33 -16.68
N VAL A 530 -18.29 -8.00 -15.47
CA VAL A 530 -18.89 -6.93 -14.67
C VAL A 530 -18.57 -5.57 -15.26
N GLN A 531 -17.36 -5.36 -15.78
CA GLN A 531 -16.99 -4.12 -16.46
C GLN A 531 -17.82 -3.90 -17.73
N ASP A 532 -18.04 -4.94 -18.54
CA ASP A 532 -18.89 -4.85 -19.72
C ASP A 532 -20.32 -4.39 -19.35
N LEU A 533 -20.89 -4.90 -18.25
CA LEU A 533 -22.20 -4.47 -17.75
C LEU A 533 -22.19 -3.05 -17.20
N LEU A 534 -21.14 -2.69 -16.46
CA LEU A 534 -20.99 -1.33 -15.93
C LEU A 534 -20.84 -0.30 -17.05
N ASN A 535 -20.20 -0.65 -18.15
CA ASN A 535 -20.09 0.24 -19.32
C ASN A 535 -21.46 0.51 -19.95
N LEU A 536 -22.37 -0.46 -19.98
CA LEU A 536 -23.76 -0.21 -20.39
C LEU A 536 -24.44 0.81 -19.47
N VAL A 537 -24.24 0.69 -18.15
CA VAL A 537 -24.79 1.64 -17.17
C VAL A 537 -24.17 3.03 -17.36
N ARG A 538 -22.83 3.12 -17.53
CA ARG A 538 -22.13 4.39 -17.77
C ARG A 538 -22.66 5.08 -19.03
N PHE A 539 -22.77 4.35 -20.12
CA PHE A 539 -23.32 4.87 -21.38
C PHE A 539 -24.79 5.31 -21.23
N ALA A 540 -25.61 4.52 -20.53
CA ALA A 540 -27.00 4.90 -20.29
C ALA A 540 -27.14 6.21 -19.51
N LEU A 541 -26.27 6.42 -18.52
CA LEU A 541 -26.25 7.64 -17.69
C LEU A 541 -25.56 8.82 -18.37
N CYS A 542 -24.56 8.56 -19.21
CA CYS A 542 -23.78 9.56 -19.92
C CYS A 542 -23.48 9.09 -21.36
N PRO A 543 -24.37 9.30 -22.33
CA PRO A 543 -24.16 8.90 -23.73
C PRO A 543 -22.95 9.58 -24.38
N GLU A 544 -22.40 10.61 -23.74
CA GLU A 544 -21.22 11.35 -24.17
C GLU A 544 -19.90 10.73 -23.66
N ASP A 545 -19.97 9.65 -22.87
CA ASP A 545 -18.80 8.87 -22.44
C ASP A 545 -18.32 7.99 -23.62
N ASP A 546 -17.47 8.58 -24.46
CA ASP A 546 -16.91 7.92 -25.63
C ASP A 546 -16.10 6.67 -25.29
N LEU A 547 -15.47 6.62 -24.11
CA LEU A 547 -14.69 5.46 -23.68
C LEU A 547 -15.60 4.28 -23.33
N ALA A 548 -16.61 4.51 -22.50
CA ALA A 548 -17.59 3.46 -22.16
C ALA A 548 -18.26 2.91 -23.42
N LEU A 549 -18.63 3.78 -24.37
CA LEU A 549 -19.22 3.36 -25.64
C LEU A 549 -18.23 2.54 -26.48
N ALA A 550 -16.97 2.98 -26.60
CA ALA A 550 -15.94 2.23 -27.34
C ALA A 550 -15.69 0.84 -26.72
N GLU A 551 -15.66 0.73 -25.39
CA GLU A 551 -15.54 -0.55 -24.69
C GLU A 551 -16.74 -1.47 -24.94
N ILE A 552 -17.97 -0.94 -24.99
CA ILE A 552 -19.17 -1.71 -25.36
C ILE A 552 -19.08 -2.22 -26.82
N LEU A 553 -18.65 -1.34 -27.75
CA LEU A 553 -18.53 -1.69 -29.17
C LEU A 553 -17.48 -2.78 -29.38
N LYS A 554 -16.37 -2.75 -28.69
CA LYS A 554 -15.33 -3.81 -28.72
C LYS A 554 -15.66 -5.02 -27.85
N GLY A 555 -16.52 -4.83 -26.87
CA GLY A 555 -16.95 -5.87 -25.93
C GLY A 555 -17.87 -6.92 -26.56
N PRO A 556 -18.36 -7.86 -25.75
CA PRO A 556 -19.20 -8.97 -26.23
C PRO A 556 -20.51 -8.53 -26.87
N PHE A 557 -21.01 -7.35 -26.53
CA PHE A 557 -22.24 -6.80 -27.09
C PHE A 557 -22.08 -6.28 -28.54
N GLY A 558 -20.96 -5.58 -28.82
CA GLY A 558 -20.69 -4.99 -30.12
C GLY A 558 -19.87 -5.87 -31.05
N GLY A 559 -18.88 -6.56 -30.50
CA GLY A 559 -18.02 -7.49 -31.25
C GLY A 559 -17.15 -6.86 -32.34
N LEU A 560 -16.94 -5.54 -32.32
CA LEU A 560 -16.10 -4.85 -33.30
C LEU A 560 -14.61 -5.11 -33.01
N ASP A 561 -13.83 -5.21 -34.09
CA ASP A 561 -12.38 -5.17 -34.02
C ASP A 561 -11.85 -3.71 -33.98
N ASP A 562 -10.53 -3.56 -33.86
CA ASP A 562 -9.88 -2.25 -33.77
C ASP A 562 -10.01 -1.43 -35.05
N GLU A 563 -9.98 -2.09 -36.23
CA GLU A 563 -10.09 -1.44 -37.53
C GLU A 563 -11.52 -0.93 -37.75
N GLN A 564 -12.51 -1.71 -37.39
CA GLN A 564 -13.92 -1.33 -37.48
C GLN A 564 -14.25 -0.17 -36.56
N LEU A 565 -13.77 -0.22 -35.31
CA LEU A 565 -13.95 0.89 -34.37
C LEU A 565 -13.22 2.15 -34.84
N PHE A 566 -11.99 2.01 -35.36
CA PHE A 566 -11.20 3.13 -35.87
C PHE A 566 -11.91 3.80 -37.08
N ALA A 567 -12.47 3.04 -38.00
CA ALA A 567 -13.20 3.57 -39.16
C ALA A 567 -14.40 4.46 -38.77
N ILE A 568 -15.03 4.19 -37.59
CA ILE A 568 -16.14 4.99 -37.07
C ILE A 568 -15.60 6.17 -36.24
N ALA A 569 -14.54 5.94 -35.47
CA ALA A 569 -14.00 6.92 -34.57
C ALA A 569 -13.11 7.97 -35.24
N ASN A 570 -12.53 7.71 -36.42
CA ASN A 570 -11.61 8.60 -37.12
C ASN A 570 -11.86 8.61 -38.66
N PRO A 571 -12.06 9.78 -39.31
CA PRO A 571 -12.15 11.10 -38.70
C PRO A 571 -13.59 11.43 -38.27
N ARG A 572 -13.82 11.68 -36.97
CA ARG A 572 -15.10 12.19 -36.50
C ARG A 572 -14.99 13.62 -35.99
N GLN A 573 -16.06 14.38 -36.10
CA GLN A 573 -16.24 15.65 -35.43
C GLN A 573 -17.26 15.45 -34.32
N GLY A 574 -16.84 15.66 -33.06
CA GLY A 574 -17.73 15.52 -31.91
C GLY A 574 -17.68 14.16 -31.22
N ARG A 575 -18.78 13.77 -30.58
CA ARG A 575 -18.89 12.56 -29.75
C ARG A 575 -19.06 11.29 -30.57
N LEU A 576 -18.73 10.14 -29.98
CA LEU A 576 -18.78 8.86 -30.69
C LEU A 576 -20.21 8.38 -30.96
N TRP A 577 -21.17 8.64 -30.05
CA TRP A 577 -22.54 8.13 -30.21
C TRP A 577 -23.24 8.56 -31.51
N PRO A 578 -23.25 9.83 -31.91
CA PRO A 578 -23.79 10.22 -33.22
C PRO A 578 -23.15 9.49 -34.38
N ALA A 579 -21.83 9.27 -34.36
CA ALA A 579 -21.15 8.54 -35.45
C ALA A 579 -21.57 7.06 -35.50
N VAL A 580 -21.85 6.43 -34.37
CA VAL A 580 -22.39 5.06 -34.27
C VAL A 580 -23.80 4.99 -34.86
N GLN A 581 -24.65 5.99 -34.56
CA GLN A 581 -26.01 6.09 -35.16
C GLN A 581 -25.96 6.24 -36.68
N ASP A 582 -25.08 7.11 -37.16
CA ASP A 582 -24.91 7.34 -38.63
C ASP A 582 -24.39 6.07 -39.32
N ALA A 583 -23.52 5.31 -38.67
CA ALA A 583 -22.97 4.06 -39.21
C ALA A 583 -23.99 2.90 -39.23
N LYS A 584 -25.12 3.04 -38.55
CA LYS A 584 -26.22 2.05 -38.49
C LYS A 584 -25.73 0.63 -38.17
N LEU A 585 -24.89 0.52 -37.17
CA LEU A 585 -24.34 -0.76 -36.71
C LEU A 585 -25.45 -1.70 -36.19
N PRO A 586 -25.29 -3.03 -36.27
CA PRO A 586 -26.27 -3.98 -35.71
C PRO A 586 -26.61 -3.72 -34.25
N ILE A 587 -25.63 -3.26 -33.43
CA ILE A 587 -25.81 -2.95 -32.03
C ILE A 587 -26.58 -1.64 -31.77
N THR A 588 -26.75 -0.76 -32.77
CA THR A 588 -27.36 0.57 -32.55
C THR A 588 -28.75 0.47 -31.92
N ALA A 589 -29.60 -0.44 -32.41
CA ALA A 589 -30.93 -0.66 -31.84
C ALA A 589 -30.91 -1.10 -30.37
N PHE A 590 -29.95 -1.92 -30.00
CA PHE A 590 -29.75 -2.31 -28.61
C PHE A 590 -29.35 -1.12 -27.75
N LEU A 591 -28.42 -0.30 -28.19
CA LEU A 591 -27.95 0.88 -27.45
C LEU A 591 -29.05 1.95 -27.33
N GLU A 592 -29.90 2.14 -28.35
CA GLU A 592 -31.08 2.99 -28.23
C GLU A 592 -32.05 2.48 -27.17
N ASN A 593 -32.30 1.19 -27.13
CA ASN A 593 -33.15 0.57 -26.12
C ASN A 593 -32.55 0.70 -24.72
N VAL A 594 -31.21 0.60 -24.56
CA VAL A 594 -30.48 0.86 -23.32
C VAL A 594 -30.72 2.29 -22.83
N LEU A 595 -30.68 3.29 -23.72
CA LEU A 595 -30.94 4.70 -23.39
C LEU A 595 -32.40 4.96 -22.97
N GLU A 596 -33.37 4.33 -23.62
CA GLU A 596 -34.79 4.43 -23.25
C GLU A 596 -35.04 3.93 -21.82
N ARG A 597 -34.29 2.92 -21.39
CA ARG A 597 -34.46 2.25 -20.10
C ARG A 597 -33.61 2.84 -18.95
N ARG A 598 -32.86 3.90 -19.20
CA ARG A 598 -31.96 4.53 -18.20
C ARG A 598 -32.61 4.95 -16.89
N HIS A 599 -33.95 5.05 -16.84
CA HIS A 599 -34.71 5.43 -15.66
C HIS A 599 -35.24 4.23 -14.84
N GLN A 600 -35.01 3.00 -15.32
CA GLN A 600 -35.39 1.79 -14.60
C GLN A 600 -34.47 1.55 -13.40
N SER A 601 -34.91 0.67 -12.48
CA SER A 601 -34.04 0.24 -11.39
C SER A 601 -32.82 -0.52 -11.95
N PRO A 602 -31.66 -0.49 -11.27
CA PRO A 602 -30.47 -1.22 -11.75
C PRO A 602 -30.72 -2.70 -12.03
N PHE A 603 -31.55 -3.35 -11.22
CA PHE A 603 -31.92 -4.75 -11.42
C PHE A 603 -32.71 -4.95 -12.72
N GLU A 604 -33.79 -4.18 -12.93
CA GLU A 604 -34.61 -4.28 -14.14
C GLU A 604 -33.81 -3.94 -15.41
N PHE A 605 -32.95 -2.92 -15.34
CA PHE A 605 -32.09 -2.51 -16.42
C PHE A 605 -31.11 -3.62 -16.83
N LEU A 606 -30.37 -4.18 -15.87
CA LEU A 606 -29.39 -5.23 -16.14
C LEU A 606 -30.06 -6.55 -16.54
N THR A 607 -31.15 -6.92 -15.89
CA THR A 607 -31.93 -8.11 -16.26
C THR A 607 -32.42 -8.02 -17.70
N HIS A 608 -32.90 -6.85 -18.12
CA HIS A 608 -33.33 -6.65 -19.51
C HIS A 608 -32.16 -6.79 -20.49
N ALA A 609 -31.01 -6.19 -20.20
CA ALA A 609 -29.82 -6.30 -21.05
C ALA A 609 -29.30 -7.74 -21.16
N LEU A 610 -29.38 -8.51 -20.07
CA LEU A 610 -28.89 -9.88 -20.00
C LEU A 610 -29.86 -10.89 -20.63
N GLU A 611 -31.15 -10.79 -20.33
CA GLU A 611 -32.12 -11.82 -20.74
C GLU A 611 -32.80 -11.55 -22.09
N ARG A 612 -33.16 -10.29 -22.32
CA ARG A 612 -33.97 -9.95 -23.50
C ARG A 612 -33.18 -9.32 -24.62
N GLY A 613 -32.21 -8.48 -24.32
CA GLY A 613 -31.25 -7.89 -25.25
C GLY A 613 -31.84 -7.49 -26.60
N VAL A 614 -32.93 -6.69 -26.60
CA VAL A 614 -33.62 -6.28 -27.85
C VAL A 614 -32.62 -5.65 -28.82
N GLY A 615 -32.48 -6.22 -30.01
CA GLY A 615 -31.46 -5.80 -30.99
C GLY A 615 -30.13 -6.57 -30.90
N LEU A 616 -29.94 -7.48 -29.93
CA LEU A 616 -28.79 -8.38 -29.89
C LEU A 616 -29.07 -9.70 -30.63
N PRO A 617 -28.05 -10.33 -31.22
CA PRO A 617 -28.19 -11.61 -31.93
C PRO A 617 -28.46 -12.80 -30.99
N ARG A 618 -28.08 -12.67 -29.73
CA ARG A 618 -28.25 -13.67 -28.63
C ARG A 618 -28.58 -12.96 -27.33
N PRO A 619 -29.09 -13.66 -26.30
CA PRO A 619 -29.20 -13.11 -24.95
C PRO A 619 -27.87 -12.54 -24.46
N GLY A 620 -27.89 -11.40 -23.76
CA GLY A 620 -26.68 -10.72 -23.32
C GLY A 620 -25.79 -11.58 -22.43
N TRP A 621 -26.39 -12.46 -21.59
CA TRP A 621 -25.62 -13.37 -20.74
C TRP A 621 -24.81 -14.41 -21.57
N GLU A 622 -25.33 -14.89 -22.71
CA GLU A 622 -24.59 -15.78 -23.61
C GLU A 622 -23.42 -15.07 -24.27
N LEU A 623 -23.60 -13.83 -24.69
CA LEU A 623 -22.55 -13.01 -25.29
C LEU A 623 -21.41 -12.77 -24.28
N ILE A 624 -21.73 -12.45 -23.03
CA ILE A 624 -20.72 -12.25 -21.98
C ILE A 624 -19.97 -13.55 -21.68
N LEU A 625 -20.68 -14.68 -21.55
CA LEU A 625 -20.05 -15.96 -21.26
C LEU A 625 -19.18 -16.47 -22.41
N SER A 626 -19.54 -16.19 -23.66
CA SER A 626 -18.75 -16.60 -24.84
C SER A 626 -17.34 -16.01 -24.84
N ARG A 627 -17.15 -14.82 -24.25
CA ARG A 627 -15.83 -14.19 -24.07
C ARG A 627 -14.90 -14.98 -23.16
N PHE A 628 -15.42 -15.78 -22.26
CA PHE A 628 -14.66 -16.58 -21.29
C PHE A 628 -14.53 -18.06 -21.66
N GLY A 629 -14.87 -18.42 -22.90
CA GLY A 629 -14.81 -19.81 -23.36
C GLY A 629 -15.89 -20.68 -22.73
N GLY A 630 -16.98 -20.08 -22.27
CA GLY A 630 -18.20 -20.78 -21.90
C GLY A 630 -18.84 -21.48 -23.11
N PRO A 631 -19.82 -22.39 -22.89
CA PRO A 631 -20.45 -23.10 -23.98
C PRO A 631 -21.02 -22.11 -24.99
N ALA A 632 -20.61 -22.31 -26.24
CA ALA A 632 -21.05 -21.53 -27.39
C ALA A 632 -22.55 -21.76 -27.67
#